data_992513bbd98bedb1ec98a41700751126
#
_entry.id   992513bbd98bedb1ec98a41700751126
#
_cell.length_a   1.000
_cell.length_b   1.000
_cell.length_c   1.000
_cell.angle_alpha   90.00
_cell.angle_beta   90.00
_cell.angle_gamma   90.00
#
_symmetry.space_group_name_H-M   'P 1'
#
loop_
_entity.id
_entity.type
_entity.pdbx_description
1 polymer ?
#
loop_
_entity_poly.entity_id
_entity_poly.type
_entity_poly.pdbx_seq_one_letter_code
_entity_poly.pdbx_strand_id
1 'polypeptide(L)'
;MSQWNQVQQLEIKFLEQVDQFYDDNFPMEIRHLLAQWIENQDWEAASNNETMATILLQNLLIQLDEQLGRVSKEKNLLLIHNLKRIRKVLQGKFHGNPMHVAVVISNCLREERRILAAANMPVQGPLEKSLQNSSVSERQRNVEHKVAAIKNSVQMTEQDTKYLEDLQDEFDYRYKTIQTMDQGDKNNALMNQEVLTLQEMLNSLDFKRKEALNKMTQIVNETDALVSSALMEELRDWQRRQQIACIGGPLHNGLDQLQNCFTLLAESLFQLRRQLEKLEEQSTKMTYEGDPIPMQRAHLLERVTFLIYSLFKNSFVVERQPCMPTHPQRPMVLKTLIQFTVKLRLLIKLPELNYQVKVKASIDKNVSTLSNRRFVLCGTHVKAMSIEESSNGSLSVEFRHLQPKEMKSGAGGKGNEGCHMVTEELHSITFETQICLYGLTIDLETSSLPVVMISNVSQLPNAWASIIWYNVSTSDSQEHLPGKSFTFWTWLEAILDLIKKHILPLWIDGYVMGFVSKEKERLLLKDKMPGTFLLRFSESHLGGITFTWVDHSENGEVRFHSVEPYNKGRLSALPFADILRDYKVIMAENIPENPLKYLYPDIPKDKAFGKHYSSQPCEVSRPTERGDKGYVPSVFIPISTIRSDSTEPHSPSDLLPMSPSVYAVLRENLSPTTIETAMKSPYSAE
;
A
#
# COMPACT_ATOMS: atom_id res chain seq x y z
N MET A 1 -21.37 -1.18 35.25
CA MET A 1 -21.16 -2.26 34.23
C MET A 1 -19.87 -2.97 34.57
N SER A 2 -19.82 -4.30 34.40
CA SER A 2 -18.55 -5.02 34.58
C SER A 2 -17.52 -4.57 33.55
N GLN A 3 -16.22 -4.68 33.88
CA GLN A 3 -15.13 -4.35 32.97
C GLN A 3 -15.24 -5.16 31.67
N TRP A 4 -15.58 -6.45 31.75
CA TRP A 4 -15.80 -7.31 30.60
C TRP A 4 -16.94 -6.86 29.68
N ASN A 5 -18.04 -6.40 30.26
CA ASN A 5 -19.14 -5.86 29.45
C ASN A 5 -18.75 -4.58 28.69
N GLN A 6 -17.86 -3.77 29.27
CA GLN A 6 -17.30 -2.60 28.56
C GLN A 6 -16.33 -3.03 27.45
N VAL A 7 -15.50 -4.05 27.69
CA VAL A 7 -14.62 -4.62 26.68
C VAL A 7 -15.40 -5.15 25.48
N GLN A 8 -16.51 -5.86 25.71
CA GLN A 8 -17.36 -6.40 24.64
C GLN A 8 -18.04 -5.34 23.76
N GLN A 9 -18.13 -4.10 24.22
CA GLN A 9 -18.71 -2.97 23.47
C GLN A 9 -17.67 -2.17 22.69
N LEU A 10 -16.39 -2.55 22.77
CA LEU A 10 -15.32 -1.89 22.05
C LEU A 10 -15.39 -2.15 20.55
N GLU A 11 -14.84 -1.22 19.78
CA GLU A 11 -14.60 -1.43 18.34
C GLU A 11 -13.68 -2.62 18.10
N ILE A 12 -13.86 -3.30 16.97
CA ILE A 12 -13.12 -4.52 16.57
C ILE A 12 -11.60 -4.40 16.74
N LYS A 13 -11.02 -3.26 16.41
CA LYS A 13 -9.58 -2.99 16.58
C LYS A 13 -9.05 -3.13 18.01
N PHE A 14 -9.89 -2.83 19.00
CA PHE A 14 -9.56 -2.98 20.42
C PHE A 14 -9.85 -4.39 20.91
N LEU A 15 -10.90 -5.03 20.37
CA LEU A 15 -11.20 -6.43 20.65
C LEU A 15 -10.08 -7.37 20.20
N GLU A 16 -9.48 -7.13 19.03
CA GLU A 16 -8.31 -7.86 18.55
C GLU A 16 -7.09 -7.73 19.48
N GLN A 17 -6.90 -6.57 20.09
CA GLN A 17 -5.84 -6.38 21.09
C GLN A 17 -6.13 -7.15 22.36
N VAL A 18 -7.39 -7.27 22.78
CA VAL A 18 -7.80 -8.08 23.93
C VAL A 18 -7.58 -9.58 23.66
N ASP A 19 -7.96 -10.06 22.46
CA ASP A 19 -7.77 -11.45 22.06
C ASP A 19 -6.31 -11.90 22.15
N GLN A 20 -5.37 -11.03 21.77
CA GLN A 20 -3.93 -11.32 21.80
C GLN A 20 -3.39 -11.63 23.22
N PHE A 21 -4.06 -11.14 24.28
CA PHE A 21 -3.61 -11.36 25.66
C PHE A 21 -4.12 -12.66 26.24
N TYR A 22 -5.23 -13.22 25.72
CA TYR A 22 -5.93 -14.30 26.36
C TYR A 22 -5.49 -15.70 25.90
N ASP A 23 -5.31 -15.95 24.61
CA ASP A 23 -5.16 -17.30 24.08
C ASP A 23 -3.93 -18.06 24.57
N ASP A 24 -2.80 -17.38 24.75
CA ASP A 24 -1.55 -18.03 25.21
C ASP A 24 -1.40 -18.04 26.74
N ASN A 25 -2.01 -17.09 27.44
CA ASN A 25 -1.81 -16.86 28.86
C ASN A 25 -2.94 -17.40 29.72
N PHE A 26 -4.18 -17.05 29.38
CA PHE A 26 -5.37 -17.42 30.13
C PHE A 26 -6.57 -17.60 29.16
N PRO A 27 -7.35 -18.71 29.25
CA PRO A 27 -8.42 -19.00 28.31
C PRO A 27 -9.51 -17.93 28.33
N MET A 28 -9.83 -17.36 27.17
CA MET A 28 -10.82 -16.29 27.02
C MET A 28 -12.23 -16.77 27.37
N GLU A 29 -12.57 -18.04 27.11
CA GLU A 29 -13.85 -18.63 27.49
C GLU A 29 -14.09 -18.55 29.00
N ILE A 30 -13.05 -18.70 29.82
CA ILE A 30 -13.17 -18.59 31.30
C ILE A 30 -13.36 -17.12 31.68
N ARG A 31 -12.62 -16.23 31.03
CA ARG A 31 -12.79 -14.79 31.28
C ARG A 31 -14.23 -14.35 31.01
N HIS A 32 -14.82 -14.82 29.93
CA HIS A 32 -16.22 -14.55 29.58
C HIS A 32 -17.20 -15.17 30.59
N LEU A 33 -17.06 -16.45 30.88
CA LEU A 33 -17.98 -17.18 31.76
C LEU A 33 -17.97 -16.70 33.21
N LEU A 34 -16.80 -16.32 33.72
CA LEU A 34 -16.58 -15.93 35.11
C LEU A 34 -16.28 -14.46 35.27
N ALA A 35 -16.64 -13.62 34.29
CA ALA A 35 -16.29 -12.21 34.23
C ALA A 35 -16.51 -11.47 35.56
N GLN A 36 -17.73 -11.50 36.09
CA GLN A 36 -18.10 -10.81 37.30
C GLN A 36 -17.36 -11.34 38.54
N TRP A 37 -17.16 -12.68 38.61
CA TRP A 37 -16.43 -13.26 39.70
C TRP A 37 -14.94 -12.93 39.68
N ILE A 38 -14.30 -12.97 38.49
CA ILE A 38 -12.89 -12.62 38.31
C ILE A 38 -12.64 -11.15 38.69
N GLU A 39 -13.51 -10.26 38.28
CA GLU A 39 -13.38 -8.80 38.54
C GLU A 39 -13.56 -8.45 40.03
N ASN A 40 -14.25 -9.28 40.81
CA ASN A 40 -14.49 -9.04 42.23
C ASN A 40 -13.38 -9.60 43.13
N GLN A 41 -12.34 -10.26 42.57
CA GLN A 41 -11.22 -10.78 43.32
C GLN A 41 -10.01 -9.83 43.27
N ASP A 42 -9.23 -9.80 44.36
CA ASP A 42 -7.99 -9.03 44.40
C ASP A 42 -6.80 -9.88 43.90
N TRP A 43 -6.66 -9.96 42.59
CA TRP A 43 -5.55 -10.66 41.91
C TRP A 43 -4.21 -9.98 42.09
N GLU A 44 -4.20 -8.68 42.35
CA GLU A 44 -2.98 -7.91 42.55
C GLU A 44 -2.37 -8.22 43.93
N ALA A 45 -3.17 -8.27 45.00
CA ALA A 45 -2.74 -8.75 46.30
C ALA A 45 -2.30 -10.24 46.25
N ALA A 46 -3.04 -11.09 45.53
CA ALA A 46 -2.71 -12.51 45.36
C ALA A 46 -1.42 -12.71 44.57
N SER A 47 -1.03 -11.84 43.67
CA SER A 47 0.23 -11.94 42.93
C SER A 47 1.48 -11.86 43.82
N ASN A 48 1.34 -11.31 45.03
CA ASN A 48 2.39 -11.14 46.03
C ASN A 48 2.22 -12.06 47.26
N ASN A 49 1.17 -12.87 47.32
CA ASN A 49 0.87 -13.73 48.46
C ASN A 49 0.47 -15.15 48.02
N GLU A 50 1.35 -16.11 48.25
CA GLU A 50 1.18 -17.49 47.84
C GLU A 50 -0.06 -18.16 48.44
N THR A 51 -0.36 -17.89 49.68
CA THR A 51 -1.55 -18.45 50.38
C THR A 51 -2.82 -17.94 49.74
N MET A 52 -2.89 -16.62 49.46
CA MET A 52 -4.04 -15.99 48.82
C MET A 52 -4.19 -16.46 47.38
N ALA A 53 -3.08 -16.58 46.62
CA ALA A 53 -3.09 -17.14 45.28
C ALA A 53 -3.61 -18.57 45.21
N THR A 54 -3.20 -19.40 46.18
CA THR A 54 -3.68 -20.79 46.30
C THR A 54 -5.19 -20.87 46.57
N ILE A 55 -5.71 -20.04 47.48
CA ILE A 55 -7.14 -19.94 47.77
C ILE A 55 -7.91 -19.48 46.53
N LEU A 56 -7.44 -18.44 45.84
CA LEU A 56 -8.11 -17.93 44.63
C LEU A 56 -8.09 -18.93 43.49
N LEU A 57 -6.99 -19.68 43.29
CA LEU A 57 -6.93 -20.75 42.29
C LEU A 57 -7.91 -21.87 42.59
N GLN A 58 -8.03 -22.29 43.85
CA GLN A 58 -9.00 -23.31 44.27
C GLN A 58 -10.44 -22.82 44.04
N ASN A 59 -10.74 -21.58 44.42
CA ASN A 59 -12.04 -20.99 44.21
C ASN A 59 -12.38 -20.84 42.70
N LEU A 60 -11.40 -20.51 41.86
CA LEU A 60 -11.58 -20.48 40.40
C LEU A 60 -11.98 -21.84 39.84
N LEU A 61 -11.33 -22.92 40.32
CA LEU A 61 -11.65 -24.30 39.92
C LEU A 61 -13.05 -24.71 40.40
N ILE A 62 -13.47 -24.30 41.60
CA ILE A 62 -14.81 -24.55 42.15
C ILE A 62 -15.86 -23.80 41.29
N GLN A 63 -15.62 -22.54 40.96
CA GLN A 63 -16.52 -21.76 40.08
C GLN A 63 -16.66 -22.39 38.68
N LEU A 64 -15.59 -22.97 38.14
CA LEU A 64 -15.65 -23.72 36.89
C LEU A 64 -16.47 -25.02 37.01
N ASP A 65 -16.39 -25.73 38.16
CA ASP A 65 -17.20 -26.92 38.41
C ASP A 65 -18.70 -26.59 38.57
N GLU A 66 -19.02 -25.46 39.18
CA GLU A 66 -20.40 -24.96 39.25
C GLU A 66 -20.95 -24.58 37.86
N GLN A 67 -20.16 -23.93 37.00
CA GLN A 67 -20.56 -23.64 35.63
C GLN A 67 -20.71 -24.91 34.78
N LEU A 68 -19.83 -25.89 34.94
CA LEU A 68 -19.97 -27.23 34.35
C LEU A 68 -21.28 -27.90 34.74
N GLY A 69 -21.69 -27.77 36.02
CA GLY A 69 -22.97 -28.29 36.52
C GLY A 69 -24.18 -27.60 35.86
N ARG A 70 -24.12 -26.29 35.63
CA ARG A 70 -25.17 -25.52 34.94
C ARG A 70 -25.28 -25.90 33.46
N VAL A 71 -24.15 -25.87 32.72
CA VAL A 71 -24.10 -26.20 31.29
C VAL A 71 -24.47 -27.67 31.02
N SER A 72 -24.21 -28.56 31.98
CA SER A 72 -24.61 -29.97 31.88
C SER A 72 -26.14 -30.15 31.85
N LYS A 73 -26.90 -29.25 32.49
CA LYS A 73 -28.37 -29.24 32.43
C LYS A 73 -28.89 -28.79 31.06
N GLU A 74 -28.14 -27.96 30.35
CA GLU A 74 -28.48 -27.41 29.03
C GLU A 74 -28.13 -28.33 27.86
N LYS A 75 -27.53 -29.51 28.12
CA LYS A 75 -27.15 -30.54 27.13
C LYS A 75 -26.19 -30.06 26.01
N ASN A 76 -25.41 -29.00 26.24
CA ASN A 76 -24.41 -28.55 25.28
C ASN A 76 -23.10 -29.36 25.43
N LEU A 77 -23.01 -30.48 24.73
CA LEU A 77 -21.89 -31.46 24.85
C LEU A 77 -20.53 -30.85 24.46
N LEU A 78 -20.48 -29.95 23.46
CA LEU A 78 -19.23 -29.32 23.02
C LEU A 78 -18.67 -28.37 24.09
N LEU A 79 -19.52 -27.56 24.68
CA LEU A 79 -19.13 -26.63 25.74
C LEU A 79 -18.68 -27.38 27.01
N ILE A 80 -19.38 -28.46 27.38
CA ILE A 80 -19.01 -29.31 28.49
C ILE A 80 -17.61 -29.92 28.27
N HIS A 81 -17.35 -30.44 27.08
CA HIS A 81 -16.06 -31.01 26.75
C HIS A 81 -14.93 -29.96 26.80
N ASN A 82 -15.14 -28.78 26.25
CA ASN A 82 -14.18 -27.70 26.29
C ASN A 82 -13.88 -27.23 27.72
N LEU A 83 -14.90 -26.98 28.54
CA LEU A 83 -14.72 -26.58 29.93
C LEU A 83 -13.96 -27.63 30.75
N LYS A 84 -14.25 -28.92 30.56
CA LYS A 84 -13.50 -30.01 31.22
C LYS A 84 -12.02 -30.02 30.79
N ARG A 85 -11.75 -29.80 29.50
CA ARG A 85 -10.38 -29.72 28.98
C ARG A 85 -9.64 -28.53 29.58
N ILE A 86 -10.25 -27.36 29.56
CA ILE A 86 -9.67 -26.12 30.12
C ILE A 86 -9.41 -26.26 31.63
N ARG A 87 -10.36 -26.81 32.38
CA ARG A 87 -10.19 -27.06 33.82
C ARG A 87 -8.97 -27.94 34.08
N LYS A 88 -8.81 -29.04 33.32
CA LYS A 88 -7.66 -29.93 33.44
C LYS A 88 -6.33 -29.23 33.10
N VAL A 89 -6.32 -28.40 32.09
CA VAL A 89 -5.14 -27.59 31.68
C VAL A 89 -4.77 -26.60 32.77
N LEU A 90 -5.74 -25.85 33.33
CA LEU A 90 -5.49 -24.91 34.42
C LEU A 90 -4.96 -25.58 35.66
N GLN A 91 -5.56 -26.70 36.05
CA GLN A 91 -5.12 -27.49 37.19
C GLN A 91 -3.69 -28.02 36.98
N GLY A 92 -3.37 -28.55 35.80
CA GLY A 92 -2.02 -29.02 35.46
C GLY A 92 -0.97 -27.95 35.35
N LYS A 93 -1.32 -26.80 34.74
CA LYS A 93 -0.37 -25.70 34.50
C LYS A 93 -0.03 -24.89 35.76
N PHE A 94 -1.00 -24.72 36.67
CA PHE A 94 -0.86 -23.77 37.79
C PHE A 94 -0.85 -24.40 39.17
N HIS A 95 -1.07 -25.71 39.31
CA HIS A 95 -1.06 -26.38 40.61
C HIS A 95 0.29 -26.28 41.34
N GLY A 96 1.39 -26.28 40.59
CA GLY A 96 2.75 -26.13 41.14
C GLY A 96 3.20 -24.69 41.38
N ASN A 97 2.47 -23.72 40.84
CA ASN A 97 2.79 -22.28 41.03
C ASN A 97 1.50 -21.42 40.99
N PRO A 98 0.76 -21.35 42.09
CA PRO A 98 -0.51 -20.60 42.19
C PRO A 98 -0.30 -19.07 41.98
N MET A 99 0.82 -18.54 42.42
CA MET A 99 1.13 -17.12 42.20
C MET A 99 1.19 -16.75 40.71
N HIS A 100 1.62 -17.66 39.86
CA HIS A 100 1.69 -17.39 38.44
C HIS A 100 0.31 -17.14 37.81
N VAL A 101 -0.74 -17.87 38.20
CA VAL A 101 -2.09 -17.58 37.71
C VAL A 101 -2.59 -16.21 38.18
N ALA A 102 -2.29 -15.83 39.44
CA ALA A 102 -2.68 -14.51 39.94
C ALA A 102 -1.98 -13.38 39.17
N VAL A 103 -0.70 -13.51 38.86
CA VAL A 103 0.06 -12.56 38.02
C VAL A 103 -0.55 -12.48 36.61
N VAL A 104 -0.86 -13.62 35.99
CA VAL A 104 -1.44 -13.66 34.64
C VAL A 104 -2.78 -12.95 34.60
N ILE A 105 -3.69 -13.28 35.51
CA ILE A 105 -5.05 -12.67 35.53
C ILE A 105 -4.95 -11.18 35.88
N SER A 106 -4.13 -10.78 36.86
CA SER A 106 -3.89 -9.38 37.21
C SER A 106 -3.37 -8.58 36.00
N ASN A 107 -2.42 -9.14 35.23
CA ASN A 107 -1.89 -8.52 34.02
C ASN A 107 -2.99 -8.40 32.93
N CYS A 108 -3.78 -9.44 32.69
CA CYS A 108 -4.89 -9.39 31.75
C CYS A 108 -5.90 -8.30 32.10
N LEU A 109 -6.32 -8.23 33.37
CA LEU A 109 -7.27 -7.19 33.83
C LEU A 109 -6.68 -5.78 33.76
N ARG A 110 -5.38 -5.60 33.98
CA ARG A 110 -4.70 -4.32 33.85
C ARG A 110 -4.60 -3.87 32.40
N GLU A 111 -4.29 -4.79 31.48
CA GLU A 111 -4.25 -4.49 30.05
C GLU A 111 -5.65 -4.20 29.48
N GLU A 112 -6.70 -4.93 29.91
CA GLU A 112 -8.08 -4.55 29.57
C GLU A 112 -8.42 -3.12 30.00
N ARG A 113 -8.05 -2.74 31.24
CA ARG A 113 -8.26 -1.35 31.72
C ARG A 113 -7.49 -0.32 30.89
N ARG A 114 -6.27 -0.67 30.45
CA ARG A 114 -5.46 0.20 29.58
C ARG A 114 -6.11 0.38 28.20
N ILE A 115 -6.62 -0.71 27.63
CA ILE A 115 -7.31 -0.69 26.33
C ILE A 115 -8.62 0.10 26.45
N LEU A 116 -9.40 -0.11 27.52
CA LEU A 116 -10.62 0.67 27.81
C LEU A 116 -10.32 2.16 28.00
N ALA A 117 -9.26 2.51 28.71
CA ALA A 117 -8.83 3.90 28.88
C ALA A 117 -8.41 4.52 27.55
N ALA A 118 -7.68 3.77 26.72
CA ALA A 118 -7.29 4.21 25.39
C ALA A 118 -8.48 4.40 24.43
N ALA A 119 -9.50 3.54 24.56
CA ALA A 119 -10.74 3.66 23.79
C ALA A 119 -11.64 4.82 24.23
N ASN A 120 -11.61 5.15 25.53
CA ASN A 120 -12.40 6.24 26.14
C ASN A 120 -11.67 7.58 26.18
N MET A 121 -10.37 7.64 25.87
CA MET A 121 -9.69 8.93 25.72
C MET A 121 -10.23 9.64 24.47
N PRO A 122 -10.66 10.91 24.56
CA PRO A 122 -10.89 11.73 23.38
C PRO A 122 -9.56 11.74 22.62
N VAL A 123 -9.60 11.26 21.38
CA VAL A 123 -8.43 11.08 20.51
C VAL A 123 -7.75 12.43 20.32
N GLN A 124 -6.81 12.75 21.21
CA GLN A 124 -5.73 13.70 20.94
C GLN A 124 -4.62 12.94 20.23
N GLY A 125 -4.94 12.39 19.04
CA GLY A 125 -3.95 11.98 18.06
C GLY A 125 -3.52 13.21 17.28
N PRO A 126 -2.34 13.19 16.64
CA PRO A 126 -1.88 14.34 15.89
C PRO A 126 -2.94 14.73 14.87
N LEU A 127 -3.23 16.04 14.81
CA LEU A 127 -4.27 16.69 14.00
C LEU A 127 -4.29 16.22 12.53
N GLU A 128 -3.17 15.77 12.03
CA GLU A 128 -2.97 15.25 10.66
C GLU A 128 -3.72 13.92 10.37
N LYS A 129 -3.74 12.96 11.31
CA LYS A 129 -4.48 11.69 11.09
C LYS A 129 -5.99 11.85 11.16
N SER A 130 -6.48 12.77 11.99
CA SER A 130 -7.91 13.12 12.08
C SER A 130 -8.36 13.84 10.81
N LEU A 131 -7.56 14.75 10.27
CA LEU A 131 -7.84 15.47 9.03
C LEU A 131 -7.81 14.54 7.81
N GLN A 132 -6.88 13.59 7.74
CA GLN A 132 -6.82 12.62 6.65
C GLN A 132 -8.01 11.65 6.66
N ASN A 133 -8.44 11.14 7.81
CA ASN A 133 -9.61 10.26 7.89
C ASN A 133 -10.93 11.02 7.60
N SER A 134 -11.05 12.27 7.99
CA SER A 134 -12.21 13.08 7.64
C SER A 134 -12.26 13.41 6.15
N SER A 135 -11.13 13.73 5.54
CA SER A 135 -11.04 14.03 4.10
C SER A 135 -11.33 12.80 3.22
N VAL A 136 -10.89 11.60 3.61
CA VAL A 136 -11.20 10.33 2.92
C VAL A 136 -12.69 10.04 2.98
N SER A 137 -13.31 10.16 4.17
CA SER A 137 -14.75 9.94 4.34
C SER A 137 -15.57 10.96 3.54
N GLU A 138 -15.12 12.21 3.43
CA GLU A 138 -15.79 13.25 2.66
C GLU A 138 -15.66 13.00 1.13
N ARG A 139 -14.51 12.56 0.65
CA ARG A 139 -14.32 12.17 -0.75
C ARG A 139 -15.22 10.99 -1.13
N GLN A 140 -15.32 9.97 -0.31
CA GLN A 140 -16.19 8.82 -0.54
C GLN A 140 -17.67 9.23 -0.63
N ARG A 141 -18.15 10.07 0.30
CA ARG A 141 -19.52 10.62 0.24
C ARG A 141 -19.78 11.45 -1.01
N ASN A 142 -18.79 12.20 -1.47
CA ASN A 142 -18.90 12.99 -2.70
C ASN A 142 -19.03 12.08 -3.93
N VAL A 143 -18.27 10.97 -4.00
CA VAL A 143 -18.41 9.98 -5.08
C VAL A 143 -19.81 9.34 -5.05
N GLU A 144 -20.28 8.88 -3.87
CA GLU A 144 -21.61 8.30 -3.71
C GLU A 144 -22.73 9.28 -4.14
N HIS A 145 -22.60 10.54 -3.76
CA HIS A 145 -23.57 11.58 -4.15
C HIS A 145 -23.60 11.81 -5.66
N LYS A 146 -22.43 11.87 -6.32
CA LYS A 146 -22.34 11.99 -7.78
C LYS A 146 -22.92 10.77 -8.49
N VAL A 147 -22.67 9.55 -8.01
CA VAL A 147 -23.24 8.32 -8.56
C VAL A 147 -24.78 8.35 -8.45
N ALA A 148 -25.30 8.75 -7.31
CA ALA A 148 -26.75 8.87 -7.10
C ALA A 148 -27.36 9.94 -8.04
N ALA A 149 -26.67 11.06 -8.26
CA ALA A 149 -27.11 12.10 -9.18
C ALA A 149 -27.18 11.58 -10.63
N ILE A 150 -26.14 10.85 -11.10
CA ILE A 150 -26.12 10.22 -12.41
C ILE A 150 -27.29 9.24 -12.57
N LYS A 151 -27.52 8.37 -11.58
CA LYS A 151 -28.66 7.42 -11.61
C LYS A 151 -29.99 8.15 -11.76
N ASN A 152 -30.22 9.21 -10.96
CA ASN A 152 -31.43 10.02 -11.06
C ASN A 152 -31.58 10.68 -12.43
N SER A 153 -30.50 11.23 -12.98
CA SER A 153 -30.49 11.83 -14.34
C SER A 153 -30.86 10.81 -15.42
N VAL A 154 -30.33 9.58 -15.34
CA VAL A 154 -30.66 8.50 -16.27
C VAL A 154 -32.13 8.08 -16.15
N GLN A 155 -32.70 8.06 -14.94
CA GLN A 155 -34.13 7.79 -14.74
C GLN A 155 -35.03 8.90 -15.31
N MET A 156 -34.59 10.16 -15.21
CA MET A 156 -35.31 11.28 -15.81
C MET A 156 -35.30 11.20 -17.35
N THR A 157 -34.16 10.86 -17.97
CA THR A 157 -34.07 10.69 -19.42
C THR A 157 -34.88 9.49 -19.91
N GLU A 158 -35.13 8.49 -19.10
CA GLU A 158 -36.05 7.40 -19.42
C GLU A 158 -37.50 7.88 -19.55
N GLN A 159 -37.92 8.77 -18.66
CA GLN A 159 -39.23 9.42 -18.73
C GLN A 159 -39.32 10.32 -19.98
N ASP A 160 -38.31 11.07 -20.31
CA ASP A 160 -38.25 11.89 -21.51
C ASP A 160 -38.34 11.02 -22.79
N THR A 161 -37.63 9.88 -22.81
CA THR A 161 -37.69 8.93 -23.96
C THR A 161 -39.06 8.32 -24.12
N LYS A 162 -39.74 7.99 -23.04
CA LYS A 162 -41.11 7.51 -23.04
C LYS A 162 -42.10 8.58 -23.55
N TYR A 163 -41.93 9.80 -23.10
CA TYR A 163 -42.73 10.93 -23.58
C TYR A 163 -42.54 11.16 -25.08
N LEU A 164 -41.32 11.04 -25.59
CA LEU A 164 -41.01 11.09 -27.02
C LEU A 164 -41.72 9.97 -27.80
N GLU A 165 -41.80 8.76 -27.23
CA GLU A 165 -42.52 7.63 -27.85
C GLU A 165 -44.04 7.94 -27.94
N ASP A 166 -44.63 8.41 -26.85
CA ASP A 166 -46.07 8.79 -26.83
C ASP A 166 -46.38 9.92 -27.84
N LEU A 167 -45.50 10.93 -27.91
CA LEU A 167 -45.65 12.06 -28.86
C LEU A 167 -45.53 11.62 -30.34
N GLN A 168 -44.62 10.70 -30.60
CA GLN A 168 -44.46 10.14 -31.95
C GLN A 168 -45.63 9.27 -32.35
N ASP A 169 -46.15 8.44 -31.46
CA ASP A 169 -47.33 7.59 -31.74
C ASP A 169 -48.57 8.46 -31.99
N GLU A 170 -48.73 9.57 -31.28
CA GLU A 170 -49.81 10.52 -31.55
C GLU A 170 -49.64 11.21 -32.91
N PHE A 171 -48.40 11.63 -33.26
CA PHE A 171 -48.11 12.20 -34.57
C PHE A 171 -48.40 11.21 -35.69
N ASP A 172 -47.99 9.94 -35.59
CA ASP A 172 -48.21 8.88 -36.57
C ASP A 172 -49.70 8.59 -36.75
N TYR A 173 -50.47 8.62 -35.66
CA TYR A 173 -51.92 8.44 -35.71
C TYR A 173 -52.61 9.57 -36.50
N ARG A 174 -52.29 10.83 -36.17
CA ARG A 174 -52.86 12.03 -36.83
C ARG A 174 -52.46 12.09 -38.32
N TYR A 175 -51.18 11.78 -38.62
CA TYR A 175 -50.68 11.74 -39.98
C TYR A 175 -51.43 10.71 -40.85
N LYS A 176 -51.67 9.52 -40.35
CA LYS A 176 -52.47 8.49 -41.01
C LYS A 176 -53.94 8.92 -41.19
N THR A 177 -54.48 9.59 -40.21
CA THR A 177 -55.87 10.13 -40.27
C THR A 177 -56.00 11.14 -41.39
N ILE A 178 -55.06 12.07 -41.56
CA ILE A 178 -55.05 13.02 -42.67
C ILE A 178 -54.92 12.33 -44.02
N GLN A 179 -54.02 11.32 -44.13
CA GLN A 179 -53.91 10.56 -45.39
C GLN A 179 -55.22 9.84 -45.81
N THR A 180 -56.00 9.42 -44.83
CA THR A 180 -57.29 8.78 -45.10
C THR A 180 -58.43 9.78 -45.47
N MET A 181 -58.32 11.04 -45.00
CA MET A 181 -59.29 12.12 -45.30
C MET A 181 -59.09 12.74 -46.67
N ASP A 182 -57.92 12.64 -47.30
CA ASP A 182 -57.61 13.25 -48.61
C ASP A 182 -58.39 12.61 -49.81
N GLN A 183 -59.13 11.55 -49.59
CA GLN A 183 -59.96 10.89 -50.64
C GLN A 183 -61.44 11.31 -50.71
N GLY A 184 -61.88 12.28 -49.93
CA GLY A 184 -63.26 12.70 -49.82
C GLY A 184 -63.43 14.18 -49.62
N ASP A 185 -63.69 14.86 -50.70
CA ASP A 185 -64.17 16.25 -50.87
C ASP A 185 -64.64 17.05 -49.63
N LYS A 186 -64.15 18.34 -49.47
CA LYS A 186 -64.81 19.45 -48.81
C LYS A 186 -64.46 19.71 -47.28
N ASN A 187 -63.25 19.80 -46.92
CA ASN A 187 -62.97 20.73 -45.76
C ASN A 187 -61.53 21.24 -45.78
N ASN A 188 -61.18 22.08 -46.74
CA ASN A 188 -59.85 22.72 -46.80
C ASN A 188 -59.46 23.47 -45.50
N ALA A 189 -60.39 23.98 -44.69
CA ALA A 189 -60.16 24.67 -43.49
C ALA A 189 -59.72 23.74 -42.32
N LEU A 190 -60.46 22.63 -42.15
CA LEU A 190 -60.11 21.61 -41.13
C LEU A 190 -58.81 20.88 -41.47
N MET A 191 -58.60 20.58 -42.75
CA MET A 191 -57.34 19.96 -43.21
C MET A 191 -56.15 20.87 -43.02
N ASN A 192 -56.27 22.16 -43.31
CA ASN A 192 -55.22 23.14 -43.05
C ASN A 192 -54.93 23.28 -41.57
N GLN A 193 -55.93 23.21 -40.70
CA GLN A 193 -55.77 23.26 -39.25
C GLN A 193 -55.05 22.02 -38.73
N GLU A 194 -55.39 20.83 -39.21
CA GLU A 194 -54.69 19.57 -38.84
C GLU A 194 -53.24 19.56 -39.35
N VAL A 195 -52.96 20.08 -40.54
CA VAL A 195 -51.59 20.21 -41.07
C VAL A 195 -50.76 21.17 -40.22
N LEU A 196 -51.33 22.30 -39.73
CA LEU A 196 -50.66 23.21 -38.80
C LEU A 196 -50.35 22.51 -37.48
N THR A 197 -51.33 21.73 -36.95
CA THR A 197 -51.12 20.96 -35.71
C THR A 197 -49.99 19.93 -35.86
N LEU A 198 -49.94 19.21 -37.01
CA LEU A 198 -48.83 18.29 -37.31
C LEU A 198 -47.47 19.00 -37.40
N GLN A 199 -47.44 20.20 -37.96
CA GLN A 199 -46.22 20.99 -38.04
C GLN A 199 -45.73 21.42 -36.65
N GLU A 200 -46.65 21.83 -35.77
CA GLU A 200 -46.35 22.16 -34.36
C GLU A 200 -45.83 20.93 -33.59
N MET A 201 -46.48 19.78 -33.79
CA MET A 201 -46.05 18.52 -33.20
C MET A 201 -44.66 18.09 -33.68
N LEU A 202 -44.37 18.25 -34.99
CA LEU A 202 -43.04 17.94 -35.54
C LEU A 202 -41.95 18.85 -34.95
N ASN A 203 -42.25 20.14 -34.82
CA ASN A 203 -41.33 21.10 -34.16
C ASN A 203 -41.10 20.73 -32.69
N SER A 204 -42.18 20.33 -32.01
CA SER A 204 -42.08 19.86 -30.61
C SER A 204 -41.24 18.58 -30.50
N LEU A 205 -41.44 17.64 -31.40
CA LEU A 205 -40.71 16.38 -31.49
C LEU A 205 -39.21 16.65 -31.73
N ASP A 206 -38.86 17.50 -32.69
CA ASP A 206 -37.47 17.90 -32.95
C ASP A 206 -36.81 18.54 -31.73
N PHE A 207 -37.52 19.49 -31.12
CA PHE A 207 -37.03 20.13 -29.90
C PHE A 207 -36.75 19.10 -28.79
N LYS A 208 -37.71 18.22 -28.53
CA LYS A 208 -37.61 17.21 -27.49
C LYS A 208 -36.54 16.14 -27.77
N ARG A 209 -36.34 15.74 -29.06
CA ARG A 209 -35.24 14.87 -29.46
C ARG A 209 -33.87 15.52 -29.17
N LYS A 210 -33.70 16.79 -29.53
CA LYS A 210 -32.48 17.56 -29.22
C LYS A 210 -32.25 17.69 -27.73
N GLU A 211 -33.30 17.98 -26.95
CA GLU A 211 -33.21 18.10 -25.48
C GLU A 211 -32.78 16.76 -24.86
N ALA A 212 -33.39 15.64 -25.26
CA ALA A 212 -33.03 14.31 -24.73
C ALA A 212 -31.57 13.93 -25.03
N LEU A 213 -31.13 14.14 -26.28
CA LEU A 213 -29.76 13.83 -26.70
C LEU A 213 -28.73 14.72 -25.95
N ASN A 214 -29.05 16.00 -25.73
CA ASN A 214 -28.19 16.87 -24.94
C ASN A 214 -28.06 16.41 -23.48
N LYS A 215 -29.18 16.03 -22.84
CA LYS A 215 -29.17 15.45 -21.48
C LYS A 215 -28.36 14.18 -21.43
N MET A 216 -28.53 13.26 -22.39
CA MET A 216 -27.73 12.03 -22.48
C MET A 216 -26.25 12.33 -22.67
N THR A 217 -25.90 13.31 -23.49
CA THR A 217 -24.51 13.74 -23.67
C THR A 217 -23.90 14.27 -22.38
N GLN A 218 -24.66 15.08 -21.63
CA GLN A 218 -24.23 15.58 -20.33
C GLN A 218 -23.97 14.42 -19.34
N ILE A 219 -24.91 13.46 -19.24
CA ILE A 219 -24.78 12.28 -18.38
C ILE A 219 -23.51 11.48 -18.74
N VAL A 220 -23.26 11.26 -20.03
CA VAL A 220 -22.05 10.57 -20.49
C VAL A 220 -20.79 11.31 -20.08
N ASN A 221 -20.76 12.65 -20.23
CA ASN A 221 -19.62 13.48 -19.84
C ASN A 221 -19.36 13.43 -18.31
N GLU A 222 -20.42 13.55 -17.51
CA GLU A 222 -20.34 13.48 -16.05
C GLU A 222 -19.88 12.10 -15.56
N THR A 223 -20.38 11.04 -16.20
CA THR A 223 -19.99 9.66 -15.90
C THR A 223 -18.52 9.41 -16.26
N ASP A 224 -18.09 9.87 -17.43
CA ASP A 224 -16.70 9.75 -17.88
C ASP A 224 -15.75 10.46 -16.91
N ALA A 225 -16.05 11.72 -16.54
CA ALA A 225 -15.27 12.47 -15.58
C ALA A 225 -15.21 11.79 -14.20
N LEU A 226 -16.32 11.19 -13.74
CA LEU A 226 -16.36 10.48 -12.46
C LEU A 226 -15.55 9.17 -12.50
N VAL A 227 -15.72 8.37 -13.55
CA VAL A 227 -15.03 7.08 -13.71
C VAL A 227 -13.53 7.28 -13.91
N SER A 228 -13.12 8.23 -14.76
CA SER A 228 -11.70 8.45 -15.07
C SER A 228 -10.89 9.06 -13.92
N SER A 229 -11.52 9.76 -12.98
CA SER A 229 -10.85 10.44 -11.87
C SER A 229 -11.20 9.86 -10.51
N ALA A 230 -12.29 10.33 -9.90
CA ALA A 230 -12.59 10.10 -8.49
C ALA A 230 -12.82 8.61 -8.13
N LEU A 231 -13.52 7.85 -8.99
CA LEU A 231 -13.80 6.44 -8.73
C LEU A 231 -12.51 5.60 -8.81
N MET A 232 -11.66 5.87 -9.80
CA MET A 232 -10.37 5.18 -9.95
C MET A 232 -9.38 5.57 -8.85
N GLU A 233 -9.43 6.79 -8.35
CA GLU A 233 -8.62 7.23 -7.21
C GLU A 233 -9.01 6.46 -5.94
N GLU A 234 -10.31 6.35 -5.63
CA GLU A 234 -10.79 5.57 -4.48
C GLU A 234 -10.43 4.07 -4.60
N LEU A 235 -10.49 3.50 -5.81
CA LEU A 235 -10.07 2.12 -6.04
C LEU A 235 -8.56 1.93 -5.80
N ARG A 236 -7.71 2.84 -6.29
CA ARG A 236 -6.27 2.81 -6.06
C ARG A 236 -5.95 3.00 -4.57
N ASP A 237 -6.64 3.89 -3.90
CA ASP A 237 -6.48 4.10 -2.45
C ASP A 237 -6.87 2.84 -1.66
N TRP A 238 -7.93 2.13 -2.09
CA TRP A 238 -8.27 0.84 -1.50
C TRP A 238 -7.18 -0.21 -1.75
N GLN A 239 -6.66 -0.33 -2.97
CA GLN A 239 -5.58 -1.26 -3.31
C GLN A 239 -4.30 -0.97 -2.50
N ARG A 240 -3.95 0.30 -2.34
CA ARG A 240 -2.82 0.74 -1.50
C ARG A 240 -3.00 0.35 -0.03
N ARG A 241 -4.18 0.59 0.53
CA ARG A 241 -4.50 0.19 1.91
C ARG A 241 -4.45 -1.32 2.09
N GLN A 242 -4.94 -2.09 1.12
CA GLN A 242 -4.81 -3.55 1.12
C GLN A 242 -3.34 -3.99 1.09
N GLN A 243 -2.53 -3.37 0.25
CA GLN A 243 -1.10 -3.65 0.16
C GLN A 243 -0.39 -3.44 1.50
N ILE A 244 -0.68 -2.33 2.17
CA ILE A 244 -0.13 -2.02 3.51
C ILE A 244 -0.67 -3.00 4.57
N ALA A 245 -1.96 -3.35 4.51
CA ALA A 245 -2.56 -4.32 5.42
C ALA A 245 -1.92 -5.72 5.31
N CYS A 246 -1.50 -6.13 4.12
CA CYS A 246 -0.80 -7.40 3.91
C CYS A 246 0.56 -7.49 4.62
N ILE A 247 1.17 -6.38 4.99
CA ILE A 247 2.45 -6.33 5.70
C ILE A 247 2.32 -5.87 7.15
N GLY A 248 1.11 -5.96 7.72
CA GLY A 248 0.84 -5.67 9.13
C GLY A 248 0.22 -4.30 9.42
N GLY A 249 -0.19 -3.56 8.40
CA GLY A 249 -0.97 -2.33 8.57
C GLY A 249 -2.44 -2.62 8.94
N PRO A 250 -3.23 -1.59 9.28
CA PRO A 250 -4.61 -1.75 9.67
C PRO A 250 -5.48 -2.27 8.52
N LEU A 251 -6.38 -3.21 8.82
CA LEU A 251 -7.40 -3.67 7.87
C LEU A 251 -8.45 -2.57 7.65
N HIS A 252 -8.82 -2.35 6.40
CA HIS A 252 -9.85 -1.38 6.02
C HIS A 252 -10.97 -2.03 5.21
N ASN A 253 -12.18 -1.93 5.69
CA ASN A 253 -13.41 -2.39 5.05
C ASN A 253 -14.00 -1.24 4.23
N GLY A 254 -13.65 -1.08 2.99
CA GLY A 254 -14.21 -0.05 2.10
C GLY A 254 -14.70 -0.59 0.77
N LEU A 255 -14.63 -1.91 0.56
CA LEU A 255 -14.92 -2.52 -0.73
C LEU A 255 -16.43 -2.55 -1.04
N ASP A 256 -17.27 -2.61 -0.01
CA ASP A 256 -18.75 -2.64 -0.19
C ASP A 256 -19.29 -1.32 -0.74
N GLN A 257 -18.74 -0.18 -0.32
CA GLN A 257 -19.09 1.12 -0.87
C GLN A 257 -18.69 1.25 -2.34
N LEU A 258 -17.45 0.82 -2.67
CA LEU A 258 -17.00 0.76 -4.07
C LEU A 258 -17.89 -0.16 -4.90
N GLN A 259 -18.25 -1.34 -4.40
CA GLN A 259 -19.16 -2.26 -5.07
C GLN A 259 -20.50 -1.58 -5.39
N ASN A 260 -21.09 -0.86 -4.44
CA ASN A 260 -22.34 -0.15 -4.65
C ASN A 260 -22.18 0.91 -5.75
N CYS A 261 -21.13 1.71 -5.74
CA CYS A 261 -20.85 2.71 -6.77
C CYS A 261 -20.67 2.07 -8.16
N PHE A 262 -19.85 1.03 -8.27
CA PHE A 262 -19.62 0.31 -9.53
C PHE A 262 -20.91 -0.32 -10.06
N THR A 263 -21.72 -0.94 -9.20
CA THR A 263 -22.97 -1.59 -9.57
C THR A 263 -23.98 -0.56 -10.09
N LEU A 264 -24.20 0.54 -9.34
CA LEU A 264 -25.14 1.60 -9.74
C LEU A 264 -24.74 2.28 -11.05
N LEU A 265 -23.45 2.52 -11.28
CA LEU A 265 -22.95 3.07 -12.54
C LEU A 265 -23.14 2.08 -13.71
N ALA A 266 -22.88 0.79 -13.50
CA ALA A 266 -23.10 -0.23 -14.52
C ALA A 266 -24.58 -0.33 -14.91
N GLU A 267 -25.49 -0.38 -13.93
CA GLU A 267 -26.93 -0.34 -14.15
C GLU A 267 -27.35 0.90 -14.95
N SER A 268 -26.86 2.08 -14.55
CA SER A 268 -27.16 3.35 -15.20
C SER A 268 -26.66 3.39 -16.66
N LEU A 269 -25.46 2.90 -16.93
CA LEU A 269 -24.91 2.83 -18.29
C LEU A 269 -25.66 1.84 -19.18
N PHE A 270 -26.08 0.68 -18.68
CA PHE A 270 -26.90 -0.26 -19.44
C PHE A 270 -28.31 0.30 -19.69
N GLN A 271 -28.87 1.02 -18.73
CA GLN A 271 -30.16 1.69 -18.92
C GLN A 271 -30.06 2.79 -19.98
N LEU A 272 -28.99 3.61 -19.95
CA LEU A 272 -28.75 4.64 -20.95
C LEU A 272 -28.55 4.04 -22.37
N ARG A 273 -27.81 2.92 -22.46
CA ARG A 273 -27.63 2.19 -23.72
C ARG A 273 -28.98 1.73 -24.29
N ARG A 274 -29.83 1.17 -23.45
CA ARG A 274 -31.17 0.75 -23.85
C ARG A 274 -32.04 1.92 -24.33
N GLN A 275 -31.92 3.09 -23.70
CA GLN A 275 -32.62 4.29 -24.14
C GLN A 275 -32.13 4.76 -25.53
N LEU A 276 -30.81 4.69 -25.79
CA LEU A 276 -30.25 4.99 -27.11
C LEU A 276 -30.71 4.00 -28.20
N GLU A 277 -30.87 2.72 -27.85
CA GLU A 277 -31.43 1.70 -28.75
C GLU A 277 -32.91 1.99 -29.07
N LYS A 278 -33.71 2.42 -28.08
CA LYS A 278 -35.11 2.85 -28.31
C LYS A 278 -35.19 4.10 -29.18
N LEU A 279 -34.32 5.09 -29.01
CA LEU A 279 -34.28 6.27 -29.89
C LEU A 279 -33.99 5.89 -31.35
N GLU A 280 -33.18 4.86 -31.60
CA GLU A 280 -32.97 4.33 -32.96
C GLU A 280 -34.25 3.74 -33.54
N GLU A 281 -34.96 2.92 -32.77
CA GLU A 281 -36.23 2.35 -33.18
C GLU A 281 -37.24 3.45 -33.53
N GLN A 282 -37.28 4.53 -32.75
CA GLN A 282 -38.15 5.69 -33.04
C GLN A 282 -37.72 6.42 -34.32
N SER A 283 -36.41 6.63 -34.52
CA SER A 283 -35.86 7.27 -35.71
C SER A 283 -36.09 6.43 -37.00
N THR A 284 -36.09 5.08 -36.90
CA THR A 284 -36.40 4.19 -38.04
C THR A 284 -37.87 4.22 -38.41
N LYS A 285 -38.79 4.43 -37.46
CA LYS A 285 -40.22 4.58 -37.72
C LYS A 285 -40.53 5.93 -38.40
N MET A 286 -39.90 6.99 -37.94
CA MET A 286 -40.08 8.34 -38.45
C MET A 286 -38.79 9.13 -38.43
N THR A 287 -38.37 9.65 -39.58
CA THR A 287 -37.25 10.56 -39.74
C THR A 287 -37.68 11.79 -40.57
N TYR A 288 -36.99 12.89 -40.38
CA TYR A 288 -37.22 14.16 -41.07
C TYR A 288 -35.86 14.83 -41.39
N GLU A 289 -35.92 15.84 -42.26
CA GLU A 289 -34.68 16.58 -42.60
C GLU A 289 -34.13 17.33 -41.40
N GLY A 290 -32.87 17.02 -41.04
CA GLY A 290 -32.20 17.58 -39.83
C GLY A 290 -32.46 16.82 -38.53
N ASP A 291 -33.02 15.59 -38.57
CA ASP A 291 -33.17 14.75 -37.36
C ASP A 291 -31.81 14.55 -36.66
N PRO A 292 -31.69 14.90 -35.37
CA PRO A 292 -30.43 14.80 -34.65
C PRO A 292 -30.05 13.36 -34.27
N ILE A 293 -31.04 12.43 -34.20
CA ILE A 293 -30.82 11.08 -33.71
C ILE A 293 -29.80 10.30 -34.56
N PRO A 294 -29.92 10.21 -35.91
CA PRO A 294 -28.99 9.42 -36.71
C PRO A 294 -27.53 9.86 -36.58
N MET A 295 -27.30 11.17 -36.42
CA MET A 295 -25.94 11.72 -36.33
C MET A 295 -25.29 11.58 -34.94
N GLN A 296 -26.05 11.80 -33.88
CA GLN A 296 -25.47 11.91 -32.52
C GLN A 296 -25.52 10.58 -31.75
N ARG A 297 -26.53 9.75 -32.03
CA ARG A 297 -26.76 8.48 -31.32
C ARG A 297 -25.57 7.52 -31.45
N ALA A 298 -25.05 7.32 -32.64
CA ALA A 298 -23.98 6.36 -32.91
C ALA A 298 -22.73 6.70 -32.07
N HIS A 299 -22.36 7.96 -32.02
CA HIS A 299 -21.23 8.44 -31.19
C HIS A 299 -21.48 8.28 -29.68
N LEU A 300 -22.71 8.59 -29.23
CA LEU A 300 -23.08 8.39 -27.83
C LEU A 300 -23.05 6.91 -27.42
N LEU A 301 -23.57 6.02 -28.29
CA LEU A 301 -23.57 4.58 -28.07
C LEU A 301 -22.16 4.02 -27.96
N GLU A 302 -21.24 4.47 -28.81
CA GLU A 302 -19.81 4.11 -28.75
C GLU A 302 -19.18 4.55 -27.42
N ARG A 303 -19.41 5.78 -26.98
CA ARG A 303 -18.90 6.30 -25.71
C ARG A 303 -19.47 5.55 -24.51
N VAL A 304 -20.79 5.30 -24.47
CA VAL A 304 -21.42 4.51 -23.40
C VAL A 304 -20.83 3.09 -23.35
N THR A 305 -20.65 2.47 -24.51
CA THR A 305 -20.05 1.14 -24.61
C THR A 305 -18.59 1.15 -24.10
N PHE A 306 -17.81 2.13 -24.47
CA PHE A 306 -16.44 2.31 -23.96
C PHE A 306 -16.40 2.46 -22.43
N LEU A 307 -17.31 3.27 -21.86
CA LEU A 307 -17.42 3.44 -20.40
C LEU A 307 -17.79 2.13 -19.70
N ILE A 308 -18.70 1.33 -20.28
CA ILE A 308 -19.04 0.00 -19.76
C ILE A 308 -17.77 -0.89 -19.72
N TYR A 309 -17.04 -0.97 -20.84
CA TYR A 309 -15.80 -1.75 -20.89
C TYR A 309 -14.76 -1.28 -19.86
N SER A 310 -14.57 0.03 -19.74
CA SER A 310 -13.65 0.63 -18.77
C SER A 310 -14.05 0.31 -17.34
N LEU A 311 -15.34 0.45 -17.01
CA LEU A 311 -15.87 0.18 -15.68
C LEU A 311 -15.68 -1.30 -15.29
N PHE A 312 -16.04 -2.24 -16.20
CA PHE A 312 -15.88 -3.67 -15.96
C PHE A 312 -14.42 -4.08 -15.79
N LYS A 313 -13.49 -3.59 -16.64
CA LYS A 313 -12.07 -3.91 -16.53
C LYS A 313 -11.48 -3.56 -15.18
N ASN A 314 -11.95 -2.48 -14.56
CA ASN A 314 -11.46 -2.01 -13.26
C ASN A 314 -12.23 -2.63 -12.08
N SER A 315 -13.34 -3.31 -12.32
CA SER A 315 -14.19 -3.88 -11.26
C SER A 315 -13.74 -5.24 -10.76
N PHE A 316 -12.81 -5.92 -11.43
CA PHE A 316 -12.35 -7.25 -11.07
C PHE A 316 -11.09 -7.17 -10.21
N VAL A 317 -11.21 -7.49 -8.92
CA VAL A 317 -10.16 -7.26 -7.92
C VAL A 317 -9.86 -8.50 -7.08
N VAL A 318 -8.62 -8.56 -6.57
CA VAL A 318 -8.23 -9.57 -5.57
C VAL A 318 -8.59 -9.04 -4.18
N GLU A 319 -9.71 -9.53 -3.61
CA GLU A 319 -10.21 -9.11 -2.30
C GLU A 319 -9.31 -9.62 -1.16
N ARG A 320 -8.86 -10.87 -1.25
CA ARG A 320 -7.89 -11.45 -0.30
C ARG A 320 -6.71 -12.00 -1.07
N GLN A 321 -5.52 -11.52 -0.75
CA GLN A 321 -4.29 -11.94 -1.39
C GLN A 321 -3.95 -13.41 -1.09
N PRO A 322 -3.16 -14.09 -1.96
CA PRO A 322 -2.77 -15.47 -1.78
C PRO A 322 -2.12 -15.72 -0.42
N CYS A 323 -2.66 -16.67 0.34
CA CYS A 323 -2.22 -16.95 1.70
C CYS A 323 -2.32 -18.45 2.02
N MET A 324 -1.32 -18.99 2.68
CA MET A 324 -1.38 -20.36 3.21
C MET A 324 -2.23 -20.40 4.48
N PRO A 325 -3.20 -21.32 4.63
CA PRO A 325 -4.02 -21.44 5.84
C PRO A 325 -3.21 -21.66 7.12
N THR A 326 -2.03 -22.27 6.99
CA THR A 326 -1.11 -22.53 8.10
C THR A 326 -0.32 -21.30 8.57
N HIS A 327 -0.25 -20.25 7.76
CA HIS A 327 0.51 -19.03 8.05
C HIS A 327 -0.28 -17.78 7.61
N PRO A 328 -1.46 -17.53 8.19
CA PRO A 328 -2.32 -16.41 7.78
C PRO A 328 -1.69 -15.02 8.00
N GLN A 329 -0.73 -14.92 8.92
CA GLN A 329 0.00 -13.69 9.24
C GLN A 329 1.07 -13.30 8.18
N ARG A 330 1.32 -14.16 7.20
CA ARG A 330 2.33 -13.94 6.15
C ARG A 330 1.72 -14.21 4.77
N PRO A 331 0.80 -13.37 4.31
CA PRO A 331 0.24 -13.49 2.98
C PRO A 331 1.34 -13.34 1.93
N MET A 332 1.10 -13.87 0.73
CA MET A 332 2.01 -13.80 -0.43
C MET A 332 3.30 -14.63 -0.30
N VAL A 333 3.54 -15.33 0.81
CA VAL A 333 4.58 -16.36 0.88
C VAL A 333 3.91 -17.73 0.74
N LEU A 334 4.23 -18.43 -0.34
CA LEU A 334 3.61 -19.72 -0.68
C LEU A 334 4.66 -20.83 -0.71
N LYS A 335 4.34 -21.98 -0.11
CA LYS A 335 5.21 -23.14 -0.16
C LYS A 335 4.77 -24.09 -1.26
N THR A 336 5.73 -24.62 -2.02
CA THR A 336 5.48 -25.62 -3.06
C THR A 336 4.74 -26.85 -2.48
N LEU A 337 3.76 -27.34 -3.23
CA LEU A 337 2.92 -28.50 -2.88
C LEU A 337 2.01 -28.29 -1.66
N ILE A 338 1.94 -27.08 -1.13
CA ILE A 338 1.00 -26.71 -0.06
C ILE A 338 -0.15 -25.91 -0.67
N GLN A 339 -1.36 -26.19 -0.18
CA GLN A 339 -2.55 -25.46 -0.60
C GLN A 339 -2.53 -24.02 -0.06
N PHE A 340 -3.01 -23.10 -0.88
CA PHE A 340 -3.23 -21.71 -0.49
C PHE A 340 -4.63 -21.24 -0.85
N THR A 341 -5.08 -20.19 -0.23
CA THR A 341 -6.36 -19.54 -0.47
C THR A 341 -6.16 -18.18 -1.10
N VAL A 342 -7.07 -17.81 -2.01
CA VAL A 342 -7.16 -16.48 -2.60
C VAL A 342 -8.61 -16.17 -2.89
N LYS A 343 -9.09 -14.96 -2.61
CA LYS A 343 -10.48 -14.54 -2.89
C LYS A 343 -10.49 -13.37 -3.86
N LEU A 344 -11.32 -13.51 -4.89
CA LEU A 344 -11.56 -12.48 -5.88
C LEU A 344 -12.99 -11.98 -5.77
N ARG A 345 -13.20 -10.72 -6.12
CA ARG A 345 -14.50 -10.08 -6.12
C ARG A 345 -14.70 -9.28 -7.40
N LEU A 346 -15.89 -9.36 -7.95
CA LEU A 346 -16.33 -8.47 -9.00
C LEU A 346 -17.19 -7.37 -8.36
N LEU A 347 -16.75 -6.11 -8.50
CA LEU A 347 -17.43 -4.96 -7.87
C LEU A 347 -18.74 -4.59 -8.54
N ILE A 348 -19.04 -5.16 -9.72
CA ILE A 348 -20.31 -5.02 -10.39
C ILE A 348 -21.16 -6.24 -10.05
N LYS A 349 -22.15 -6.06 -9.18
CA LYS A 349 -23.05 -7.11 -8.72
C LYS A 349 -24.36 -7.07 -9.52
N LEU A 350 -24.42 -7.85 -10.59
CA LEU A 350 -25.64 -8.04 -11.36
C LEU A 350 -26.14 -9.48 -11.18
N PRO A 351 -27.46 -9.71 -10.96
CA PRO A 351 -28.01 -11.06 -10.76
C PRO A 351 -27.73 -12.00 -11.93
N GLU A 352 -27.68 -11.47 -13.15
CA GLU A 352 -27.44 -12.21 -14.39
C GLU A 352 -26.04 -12.84 -14.44
N LEU A 353 -25.09 -12.30 -13.69
CA LEU A 353 -23.71 -12.81 -13.64
C LEU A 353 -23.52 -13.97 -12.66
N ASN A 354 -24.52 -14.28 -11.83
CA ASN A 354 -24.43 -15.33 -10.82
C ASN A 354 -24.21 -16.70 -11.46
N TYR A 355 -23.14 -17.42 -11.05
CA TYR A 355 -22.69 -18.70 -11.60
C TYR A 355 -22.29 -18.72 -13.09
N GLN A 356 -22.41 -17.61 -13.83
CA GLN A 356 -22.02 -17.55 -15.24
C GLN A 356 -20.54 -17.22 -15.42
N VAL A 357 -19.97 -16.42 -14.53
CA VAL A 357 -18.59 -15.95 -14.59
C VAL A 357 -17.64 -17.02 -14.12
N LYS A 358 -16.89 -17.66 -15.05
CA LYS A 358 -15.88 -18.67 -14.74
C LYS A 358 -14.49 -18.06 -14.74
N VAL A 359 -13.84 -18.06 -13.58
CA VAL A 359 -12.49 -17.51 -13.39
C VAL A 359 -11.46 -18.61 -13.51
N LYS A 360 -10.41 -18.36 -14.30
CA LYS A 360 -9.24 -19.23 -14.47
C LYS A 360 -8.03 -18.58 -13.80
N ALA A 361 -7.32 -19.35 -12.97
CA ALA A 361 -6.07 -18.94 -12.32
C ALA A 361 -4.86 -19.47 -13.09
N SER A 362 -3.84 -18.64 -13.27
CA SER A 362 -2.55 -18.99 -13.87
C SER A 362 -1.40 -18.29 -13.11
N ILE A 363 -0.17 -18.74 -13.30
CA ILE A 363 1.01 -18.14 -12.69
C ILE A 363 1.98 -17.67 -13.78
N ASP A 364 2.60 -16.50 -13.56
CA ASP A 364 3.64 -15.89 -14.40
C ASP A 364 3.29 -15.82 -15.90
N LYS A 365 2.03 -15.60 -16.24
CA LYS A 365 1.55 -15.54 -17.62
C LYS A 365 2.30 -14.50 -18.47
N ASN A 366 2.62 -13.36 -17.89
CA ASN A 366 3.18 -12.19 -18.57
C ASN A 366 4.69 -12.00 -18.32
N VAL A 367 5.34 -12.93 -17.60
CA VAL A 367 6.76 -12.81 -17.30
C VAL A 367 7.57 -13.36 -18.47
N SER A 368 8.27 -12.46 -19.17
CA SER A 368 9.29 -12.82 -20.15
C SER A 368 10.35 -13.72 -19.52
N THR A 369 10.84 -14.67 -20.25
CA THR A 369 11.77 -15.81 -20.09
C THR A 369 12.98 -15.67 -19.13
N LEU A 370 13.05 -14.67 -18.26
CA LEU A 370 14.18 -14.36 -17.37
C LEU A 370 14.06 -14.94 -15.96
N SER A 371 12.91 -15.59 -15.62
CA SER A 371 12.74 -16.23 -14.32
C SER A 371 13.56 -17.52 -14.24
N ASN A 372 14.40 -17.63 -13.20
CA ASN A 372 15.25 -18.82 -12.97
C ASN A 372 14.40 -20.03 -12.51
N ARG A 373 13.25 -19.79 -11.89
CA ARG A 373 12.36 -20.83 -11.38
C ARG A 373 10.99 -20.69 -12.05
N ARG A 374 10.47 -21.80 -12.57
CA ARG A 374 9.15 -21.85 -13.21
C ARG A 374 8.18 -22.66 -12.38
N PHE A 375 6.97 -22.16 -12.24
CA PHE A 375 5.92 -22.81 -11.49
C PHE A 375 4.66 -23.02 -12.32
N VAL A 376 3.88 -24.01 -11.94
CA VAL A 376 2.52 -24.25 -12.44
C VAL A 376 1.57 -24.39 -11.26
N LEU A 377 0.31 -23.97 -11.46
CA LEU A 377 -0.74 -24.18 -10.48
C LEU A 377 -1.40 -25.55 -10.70
N CYS A 378 -1.40 -26.37 -9.65
CA CYS A 378 -2.14 -27.62 -9.59
C CYS A 378 -3.41 -27.44 -8.76
N GLY A 379 -4.40 -28.30 -8.98
CA GLY A 379 -5.69 -28.26 -8.28
C GLY A 379 -6.80 -27.61 -9.10
N THR A 380 -7.86 -27.15 -8.44
CA THR A 380 -9.02 -26.56 -9.09
C THR A 380 -8.70 -25.12 -9.53
N HIS A 381 -8.13 -24.97 -10.72
CA HIS A 381 -7.69 -23.68 -11.29
C HIS A 381 -8.81 -22.95 -12.09
N VAL A 382 -9.98 -23.55 -12.24
CA VAL A 382 -11.17 -22.90 -12.85
C VAL A 382 -12.34 -23.04 -11.89
N LYS A 383 -12.98 -21.92 -11.53
CA LYS A 383 -14.13 -21.89 -10.61
C LYS A 383 -15.11 -20.79 -11.00
N ALA A 384 -16.42 -21.04 -10.86
CA ALA A 384 -17.44 -20.05 -11.08
C ALA A 384 -17.56 -19.09 -9.88
N MET A 385 -17.86 -17.81 -10.17
CA MET A 385 -18.25 -16.83 -9.15
C MET A 385 -19.69 -17.06 -8.72
N SER A 386 -19.97 -16.81 -7.45
CA SER A 386 -21.32 -16.87 -6.88
C SER A 386 -21.60 -15.65 -6.01
N ILE A 387 -22.87 -15.28 -5.91
CA ILE A 387 -23.33 -14.26 -4.98
C ILE A 387 -23.34 -14.88 -3.58
N GLU A 388 -22.65 -14.27 -2.63
CA GLU A 388 -22.65 -14.70 -1.23
C GLU A 388 -24.00 -14.42 -0.57
N GLU A 389 -24.48 -15.35 0.26
CA GLU A 389 -25.76 -15.26 0.98
C GLU A 389 -25.70 -14.33 2.22
N SER A 390 -24.88 -13.28 2.20
CA SER A 390 -24.80 -12.28 3.26
C SER A 390 -25.68 -11.07 2.94
N SER A 391 -26.00 -10.26 3.95
CA SER A 391 -26.81 -9.04 3.80
C SER A 391 -26.28 -8.06 2.73
N ASN A 392 -24.97 -8.03 2.55
CA ASN A 392 -24.27 -7.24 1.52
C ASN A 392 -23.77 -8.08 0.33
N GLY A 393 -24.27 -9.31 0.14
CA GLY A 393 -23.82 -10.34 -0.79
C GLY A 393 -22.91 -9.87 -1.91
N SER A 394 -21.67 -10.31 -1.94
CA SER A 394 -20.71 -9.97 -2.97
C SER A 394 -20.68 -11.02 -4.08
N LEU A 395 -20.48 -10.62 -5.33
CA LEU A 395 -20.19 -11.55 -6.42
C LEU A 395 -18.71 -11.91 -6.36
N SER A 396 -18.39 -13.09 -5.83
CA SER A 396 -17.04 -13.49 -5.49
C SER A 396 -16.72 -14.94 -5.83
N VAL A 397 -15.42 -15.27 -5.84
CA VAL A 397 -14.91 -16.63 -5.93
C VAL A 397 -13.72 -16.79 -5.01
N GLU A 398 -13.71 -17.86 -4.23
CA GLU A 398 -12.58 -18.22 -3.39
C GLU A 398 -11.97 -19.53 -3.86
N PHE A 399 -10.69 -19.50 -4.21
CA PHE A 399 -9.89 -20.68 -4.49
C PHE A 399 -9.22 -21.14 -3.20
N ARG A 400 -9.45 -22.39 -2.78
CA ARG A 400 -8.92 -22.99 -1.53
C ARG A 400 -7.95 -24.14 -1.77
N HIS A 401 -7.90 -24.67 -2.99
CA HIS A 401 -7.18 -25.89 -3.32
C HIS A 401 -6.13 -25.70 -4.43
N LEU A 402 -5.62 -24.48 -4.57
CA LEU A 402 -4.52 -24.20 -5.48
C LEU A 402 -3.20 -24.55 -4.81
N GLN A 403 -2.31 -25.24 -5.55
CA GLN A 403 -0.98 -25.62 -5.07
C GLN A 403 0.06 -25.19 -6.12
N PRO A 404 1.13 -24.47 -5.74
CA PRO A 404 2.21 -24.19 -6.65
C PRO A 404 3.13 -25.41 -6.75
N LYS A 405 3.45 -25.84 -7.98
CA LYS A 405 4.40 -26.91 -8.26
C LYS A 405 5.51 -26.38 -9.13
N GLU A 406 6.76 -26.61 -8.71
CA GLU A 406 7.94 -26.24 -9.45
C GLU A 406 8.17 -27.18 -10.65
N MET A 407 8.42 -26.60 -11.82
CA MET A 407 8.76 -27.34 -13.02
C MET A 407 10.27 -27.58 -13.02
N LYS A 408 10.69 -28.84 -13.06
CA LYS A 408 12.12 -29.18 -13.21
C LYS A 408 12.58 -28.75 -14.60
N SER A 409 13.50 -27.81 -14.69
CA SER A 409 14.20 -27.51 -15.94
C SER A 409 15.13 -28.68 -16.24
N GLY A 410 14.91 -29.35 -17.39
CA GLY A 410 15.62 -30.55 -17.80
C GLY A 410 17.08 -30.34 -18.27
N ALA A 411 17.72 -29.24 -17.96
CA ALA A 411 19.11 -28.97 -18.22
C ALA A 411 19.88 -28.91 -16.90
N GLY A 412 20.75 -29.87 -16.64
CA GLY A 412 21.62 -29.92 -15.48
C GLY A 412 22.57 -28.72 -15.38
N GLY A 413 22.06 -27.60 -15.00
CA GLY A 413 22.86 -26.49 -14.55
C GLY A 413 23.21 -26.73 -13.08
N LYS A 414 24.50 -27.03 -12.79
CA LYS A 414 25.04 -26.91 -11.44
C LYS A 414 24.64 -25.54 -10.90
N GLY A 415 23.86 -25.53 -9.86
CA GLY A 415 23.48 -24.33 -9.15
C GLY A 415 24.72 -23.52 -8.81
N ASN A 416 24.73 -22.28 -9.20
CA ASN A 416 25.73 -21.31 -8.79
C ASN A 416 25.54 -21.05 -7.30
N GLU A 417 26.16 -21.88 -6.47
CA GLU A 417 26.26 -21.68 -5.01
C GLU A 417 27.17 -20.48 -4.76
N GLY A 418 26.69 -19.26 -4.97
CA GLY A 418 27.54 -18.09 -4.77
C GLY A 418 26.85 -16.75 -4.77
N CYS A 419 25.61 -16.67 -5.16
CA CYS A 419 24.88 -15.42 -5.06
C CYS A 419 24.01 -15.43 -3.79
N HIS A 420 24.53 -14.90 -2.68
CA HIS A 420 23.73 -14.54 -1.53
C HIS A 420 22.81 -13.37 -1.91
N MET A 421 21.77 -13.66 -2.68
CA MET A 421 20.70 -12.69 -2.90
C MET A 421 19.95 -12.53 -1.57
N VAL A 422 19.81 -11.29 -1.13
CA VAL A 422 19.07 -10.95 0.08
C VAL A 422 17.57 -11.13 -0.16
N THR A 423 17.14 -11.06 -1.43
CA THR A 423 15.75 -11.13 -1.86
C THR A 423 15.48 -12.39 -2.66
N GLU A 424 14.34 -13.01 -2.47
CA GLU A 424 13.81 -14.12 -3.26
C GLU A 424 13.11 -13.62 -4.53
N GLU A 425 13.01 -14.48 -5.53
CA GLU A 425 12.33 -14.17 -6.79
C GLU A 425 10.82 -13.96 -6.58
N LEU A 426 10.28 -12.91 -7.20
CA LEU A 426 8.86 -12.55 -7.10
C LEU A 426 8.09 -13.11 -8.31
N HIS A 427 6.94 -13.71 -8.04
CA HIS A 427 6.02 -14.30 -9.01
C HIS A 427 4.66 -13.62 -8.93
N SER A 428 3.82 -13.73 -9.98
CA SER A 428 2.46 -13.19 -9.99
C SER A 428 1.43 -14.25 -10.33
N ILE A 429 0.31 -14.25 -9.62
CA ILE A 429 -0.83 -15.12 -9.94
C ILE A 429 -1.87 -14.26 -10.67
N THR A 430 -2.15 -14.63 -11.92
CA THR A 430 -3.10 -13.94 -12.80
C THR A 430 -4.40 -14.70 -12.85
N PHE A 431 -5.50 -13.96 -12.83
CA PHE A 431 -6.87 -14.46 -12.89
C PHE A 431 -7.57 -13.86 -14.09
N GLU A 432 -8.15 -14.71 -14.91
CA GLU A 432 -8.81 -14.34 -16.15
C GLU A 432 -10.25 -14.82 -16.16
N THR A 433 -11.12 -14.02 -16.74
CA THR A 433 -12.51 -14.40 -16.99
C THR A 433 -13.05 -13.62 -18.16
N GLN A 434 -14.13 -14.15 -18.78
CA GLN A 434 -14.89 -13.50 -19.82
C GLN A 434 -16.34 -13.36 -19.36
N ILE A 435 -16.91 -12.19 -19.55
CA ILE A 435 -18.30 -11.89 -19.23
C ILE A 435 -19.04 -11.63 -20.55
N CYS A 436 -20.20 -12.30 -20.73
CA CYS A 436 -21.12 -12.04 -21.83
C CYS A 436 -22.42 -11.48 -21.25
N LEU A 437 -22.72 -10.20 -21.52
CA LEU A 437 -23.87 -9.52 -20.95
C LEU A 437 -24.46 -8.53 -21.95
N TYR A 438 -25.75 -8.61 -22.19
CA TYR A 438 -26.50 -7.72 -23.11
C TYR A 438 -25.82 -7.53 -24.48
N GLY A 439 -25.31 -8.62 -25.06
CA GLY A 439 -24.65 -8.61 -26.38
C GLY A 439 -23.20 -8.08 -26.37
N LEU A 440 -22.66 -7.73 -25.19
CA LEU A 440 -21.25 -7.37 -25.03
C LEU A 440 -20.44 -8.55 -24.49
N THR A 441 -19.25 -8.73 -25.04
CA THR A 441 -18.27 -9.69 -24.54
C THR A 441 -17.07 -8.93 -23.99
N ILE A 442 -16.77 -9.11 -22.70
CA ILE A 442 -15.77 -8.35 -21.97
C ILE A 442 -14.78 -9.32 -21.35
N ASP A 443 -13.51 -9.22 -21.74
CA ASP A 443 -12.42 -9.96 -21.13
C ASP A 443 -11.88 -9.21 -19.93
N LEU A 444 -11.83 -9.89 -18.78
CA LEU A 444 -11.34 -9.35 -17.53
C LEU A 444 -10.07 -10.10 -17.07
N GLU A 445 -9.12 -9.35 -16.63
CA GLU A 445 -7.87 -9.86 -16.05
C GLU A 445 -7.52 -9.05 -14.78
N THR A 446 -7.09 -9.76 -13.74
CA THR A 446 -6.51 -9.15 -12.54
C THR A 446 -5.37 -10.03 -12.02
N SER A 447 -4.45 -9.44 -11.29
CA SER A 447 -3.30 -10.16 -10.73
C SER A 447 -3.19 -9.94 -9.22
N SER A 448 -2.66 -10.95 -8.53
CA SER A 448 -2.28 -10.79 -7.13
C SER A 448 -1.13 -9.79 -6.99
N LEU A 449 -0.94 -9.27 -5.78
CA LEU A 449 0.37 -8.73 -5.40
C LEU A 449 1.43 -9.81 -5.60
N PRO A 450 2.69 -9.43 -5.86
CA PRO A 450 3.77 -10.39 -6.04
C PRO A 450 3.89 -11.35 -4.86
N VAL A 451 4.08 -12.62 -5.19
CA VAL A 451 4.23 -13.72 -4.24
C VAL A 451 5.63 -14.32 -4.32
N VAL A 452 6.12 -14.84 -3.20
CA VAL A 452 7.38 -15.61 -3.15
C VAL A 452 7.06 -17.09 -2.98
N MET A 453 7.72 -17.93 -3.81
CA MET A 453 7.60 -19.38 -3.75
C MET A 453 8.76 -19.99 -2.98
N ILE A 454 8.50 -20.63 -1.83
CA ILE A 454 9.51 -21.33 -1.03
C ILE A 454 9.38 -22.85 -1.17
N SER A 455 10.50 -23.54 -1.17
CA SER A 455 10.57 -25.01 -1.14
C SER A 455 10.73 -25.51 0.30
N ASN A 456 11.47 -24.78 1.14
CA ASN A 456 11.74 -25.12 2.53
C ASN A 456 11.29 -23.99 3.47
N VAL A 457 10.89 -24.36 4.70
CA VAL A 457 10.50 -23.41 5.75
C VAL A 457 11.68 -22.50 6.18
N SER A 458 12.93 -22.96 6.05
CA SER A 458 14.12 -22.15 6.32
C SER A 458 14.23 -20.89 5.43
N GLN A 459 13.58 -20.87 4.27
CA GLN A 459 13.54 -19.72 3.36
C GLN A 459 12.48 -18.65 3.79
N LEU A 460 11.63 -18.97 4.76
CA LEU A 460 10.52 -18.11 5.18
C LEU A 460 10.95 -16.69 5.60
N PRO A 461 12.04 -16.48 6.38
CA PRO A 461 12.48 -15.13 6.74
C PRO A 461 12.88 -14.29 5.52
N ASN A 462 13.64 -14.86 4.58
CA ASN A 462 14.06 -14.17 3.35
C ASN A 462 12.87 -13.86 2.44
N ALA A 463 11.95 -14.83 2.30
CA ALA A 463 10.73 -14.65 1.53
C ALA A 463 9.87 -13.52 2.11
N TRP A 464 9.69 -13.49 3.42
CA TRP A 464 8.92 -12.45 4.09
C TRP A 464 9.60 -11.08 3.98
N ALA A 465 10.93 -11.03 4.11
CA ALA A 465 11.69 -9.81 3.88
C ALA A 465 11.50 -9.26 2.46
N SER A 466 11.49 -10.14 1.43
CA SER A 466 11.24 -9.74 0.03
C SER A 466 9.83 -9.19 -0.17
N ILE A 467 8.81 -9.79 0.47
CA ILE A 467 7.42 -9.31 0.43
C ILE A 467 7.30 -7.94 1.10
N ILE A 468 7.84 -7.77 2.29
CA ILE A 468 7.82 -6.48 3.00
C ILE A 468 8.52 -5.43 2.14
N TRP A 469 9.73 -5.73 1.65
CA TRP A 469 10.52 -4.82 0.83
C TRP A 469 9.76 -4.36 -0.40
N TYR A 470 9.18 -5.29 -1.17
CA TYR A 470 8.39 -4.95 -2.35
C TYR A 470 7.21 -4.05 -2.00
N ASN A 471 6.38 -4.45 -1.03
CA ASN A 471 5.14 -3.74 -0.73
C ASN A 471 5.38 -2.35 -0.14
N VAL A 472 6.48 -2.16 0.56
CA VAL A 472 6.86 -0.84 1.08
C VAL A 472 7.51 0.03 0.02
N SER A 473 8.38 -0.53 -0.84
CA SER A 473 9.10 0.22 -1.87
C SER A 473 8.23 0.58 -3.09
N THR A 474 7.20 -0.22 -3.39
CA THR A 474 6.29 -0.01 -4.53
C THR A 474 4.95 0.59 -4.13
N SER A 475 4.60 0.61 -2.82
CA SER A 475 3.50 1.43 -2.37
C SER A 475 3.85 2.87 -2.71
N ASP A 476 3.22 3.40 -3.69
CA ASP A 476 3.30 4.66 -4.42
C ASP A 476 3.68 5.90 -3.60
N SER A 477 4.69 5.75 -2.81
CA SER A 477 5.34 6.89 -2.22
C SER A 477 6.40 7.35 -3.21
N GLN A 478 5.96 8.07 -4.18
CA GLN A 478 6.72 9.19 -4.73
C GLN A 478 6.91 10.28 -3.64
N GLU A 479 6.73 9.95 -2.37
CA GLU A 479 7.13 10.79 -1.28
C GLU A 479 8.65 10.82 -1.25
N HIS A 480 9.16 11.79 -1.97
CA HIS A 480 10.56 12.19 -1.83
C HIS A 480 10.79 12.64 -0.39
N LEU A 481 11.94 12.30 0.15
CA LEU A 481 12.35 12.89 1.42
C LEU A 481 12.27 14.42 1.30
N PRO A 482 11.77 15.14 2.33
CA PRO A 482 11.59 16.58 2.28
C PRO A 482 12.85 17.29 1.75
N GLY A 483 12.71 18.01 0.64
CA GLY A 483 13.81 18.72 -0.03
C GLY A 483 14.85 17.84 -0.74
N LYS A 484 14.54 16.57 -1.07
CA LYS A 484 15.43 15.63 -1.76
C LYS A 484 14.82 15.13 -3.07
N SER A 485 15.68 14.74 -4.01
CA SER A 485 15.29 14.19 -5.31
C SER A 485 15.08 12.66 -5.28
N PHE A 486 15.10 12.03 -4.13
CA PHE A 486 15.00 10.58 -3.98
C PHE A 486 14.04 10.20 -2.84
N THR A 487 13.42 9.03 -2.95
CA THR A 487 12.52 8.47 -1.93
C THR A 487 13.27 7.88 -0.75
N PHE A 488 12.60 7.71 0.39
CA PHE A 488 13.16 7.02 1.55
C PHE A 488 13.69 5.62 1.21
N TRP A 489 12.98 4.89 0.36
CA TRP A 489 13.32 3.51 -0.01
C TRP A 489 14.55 3.44 -0.92
N THR A 490 14.66 4.34 -1.89
CA THR A 490 15.87 4.47 -2.72
C THR A 490 17.09 4.82 -1.86
N TRP A 491 16.90 5.68 -0.85
CA TRP A 491 17.94 6.04 0.10
C TRP A 491 18.37 4.83 0.97
N LEU A 492 17.41 4.08 1.51
CA LEU A 492 17.69 2.91 2.35
C LEU A 492 18.34 1.78 1.55
N GLU A 493 17.89 1.51 0.32
CA GLU A 493 18.50 0.53 -0.59
C GLU A 493 19.98 0.87 -0.87
N ALA A 494 20.26 2.13 -1.17
CA ALA A 494 21.62 2.59 -1.41
C ALA A 494 22.52 2.44 -0.17
N ILE A 495 21.99 2.63 1.04
CA ILE A 495 22.69 2.37 2.31
C ILE A 495 22.97 0.87 2.48
N LEU A 496 22.00 0.00 2.22
CA LEU A 496 22.19 -1.45 2.33
C LEU A 496 23.26 -1.95 1.35
N ASP A 497 23.27 -1.42 0.13
CA ASP A 497 24.33 -1.72 -0.87
C ASP A 497 25.72 -1.24 -0.38
N LEU A 498 25.80 -0.05 0.19
CA LEU A 498 27.01 0.49 0.80
C LEU A 498 27.52 -0.39 1.96
N ILE A 499 26.63 -0.75 2.90
CA ILE A 499 26.99 -1.62 4.03
C ILE A 499 27.54 -2.95 3.51
N LYS A 500 26.80 -3.61 2.63
CA LYS A 500 27.15 -4.94 2.12
C LYS A 500 28.49 -4.96 1.41
N LYS A 501 28.80 -3.95 0.61
CA LYS A 501 29.98 -3.95 -0.26
C LYS A 501 31.23 -3.33 0.37
N HIS A 502 31.08 -2.34 1.27
CA HIS A 502 32.21 -1.50 1.65
C HIS A 502 32.45 -1.40 3.15
N ILE A 503 31.44 -1.56 4.00
CA ILE A 503 31.58 -1.33 5.45
C ILE A 503 31.02 -2.46 6.31
N LEU A 504 30.72 -3.63 5.73
CA LEU A 504 30.10 -4.75 6.45
C LEU A 504 30.87 -5.14 7.73
N PRO A 505 32.20 -5.27 7.74
CA PRO A 505 32.93 -5.60 8.96
C PRO A 505 32.76 -4.56 10.06
N LEU A 506 32.79 -3.27 9.73
CA LEU A 506 32.60 -2.17 10.67
C LEU A 506 31.16 -2.11 11.22
N TRP A 507 30.20 -2.49 10.38
CA TRP A 507 28.80 -2.59 10.77
C TRP A 507 28.55 -3.74 11.75
N ILE A 508 29.10 -4.92 11.46
CA ILE A 508 28.99 -6.11 12.34
C ILE A 508 29.63 -5.85 13.70
N ASP A 509 30.76 -5.13 13.74
CA ASP A 509 31.44 -4.78 14.99
C ASP A 509 30.74 -3.67 15.79
N GLY A 510 29.64 -3.09 15.25
CA GLY A 510 28.87 -2.06 15.92
C GLY A 510 29.53 -0.68 15.97
N TYR A 511 30.51 -0.40 15.11
CA TYR A 511 31.24 0.87 15.09
C TYR A 511 30.53 1.97 14.30
N VAL A 512 29.51 1.63 13.54
CA VAL A 512 28.69 2.59 12.77
C VAL A 512 27.38 2.80 13.49
N MET A 513 27.14 3.99 14.01
CA MET A 513 25.86 4.35 14.62
C MET A 513 24.75 4.44 13.56
N GLY A 514 25.04 4.90 12.37
CA GLY A 514 24.25 4.77 11.17
C GLY A 514 23.06 5.71 11.10
N PHE A 515 21.90 5.29 11.59
CA PHE A 515 20.63 6.00 11.45
C PHE A 515 20.42 7.05 12.55
N VAL A 516 21.18 8.14 12.47
CA VAL A 516 21.14 9.27 13.41
C VAL A 516 21.04 10.56 12.63
N SER A 517 20.12 11.45 13.01
CA SER A 517 19.99 12.77 12.38
C SER A 517 21.19 13.68 12.74
N LYS A 518 21.46 14.67 11.88
CA LYS A 518 22.53 15.67 12.10
C LYS A 518 22.36 16.41 13.44
N GLU A 519 21.13 16.67 13.83
CA GLU A 519 20.81 17.34 15.10
C GLU A 519 21.13 16.44 16.30
N LYS A 520 20.72 15.18 16.26
CA LYS A 520 20.97 14.22 17.31
C LYS A 520 22.47 13.86 17.42
N GLU A 521 23.17 13.80 16.30
CA GLU A 521 24.63 13.64 16.23
C GLU A 521 25.34 14.74 17.03
N ARG A 522 24.95 16.01 16.80
CA ARG A 522 25.51 17.16 17.54
C ARG A 522 25.20 17.09 19.02
N LEU A 523 24.00 16.70 19.41
CA LEU A 523 23.65 16.51 20.84
C LEU A 523 24.49 15.43 21.51
N LEU A 524 24.75 14.31 20.82
CA LEU A 524 25.56 13.22 21.34
C LEU A 524 27.04 13.58 21.51
N LEU A 525 27.56 14.42 20.61
CA LEU A 525 28.96 14.82 20.61
C LEU A 525 29.25 16.05 21.52
N LYS A 526 28.25 16.84 21.88
CA LYS A 526 28.38 18.13 22.55
C LYS A 526 29.24 18.07 23.82
N ASP A 527 29.04 17.04 24.63
CA ASP A 527 29.68 16.88 25.93
C ASP A 527 30.88 15.89 25.91
N LYS A 528 31.40 15.59 24.70
CA LYS A 528 32.48 14.64 24.50
C LYS A 528 33.85 15.34 24.40
N MET A 529 34.91 14.57 24.62
CA MET A 529 36.29 15.08 24.52
C MET A 529 36.63 15.52 23.10
N PRO A 530 37.48 16.53 22.91
CA PRO A 530 37.95 16.95 21.59
C PRO A 530 38.55 15.80 20.81
N GLY A 531 38.17 15.68 19.51
CA GLY A 531 38.55 14.60 18.65
C GLY A 531 37.65 13.36 18.74
N THR A 532 36.57 13.41 19.54
CA THR A 532 35.54 12.37 19.51
C THR A 532 34.71 12.52 18.22
N PHE A 533 34.52 11.42 17.51
CA PHE A 533 33.76 11.39 16.25
C PHE A 533 32.72 10.26 16.22
N LEU A 534 31.75 10.40 15.33
CA LEU A 534 30.66 9.48 15.18
C LEU A 534 30.39 9.21 13.67
N LEU A 535 30.14 7.94 13.31
CA LEU A 535 29.85 7.52 11.95
C LEU A 535 28.33 7.40 11.73
N ARG A 536 27.80 8.09 10.72
CA ARG A 536 26.38 8.02 10.35
C ARG A 536 26.15 7.98 8.85
N PHE A 537 24.96 7.55 8.44
CA PHE A 537 24.55 7.64 7.05
C PHE A 537 24.11 9.06 6.69
N SER A 538 24.43 9.46 5.48
CA SER A 538 24.07 10.78 4.98
C SER A 538 22.58 10.85 4.64
N GLU A 539 21.92 11.90 5.12
CA GLU A 539 20.54 12.23 4.72
C GLU A 539 20.46 13.00 3.39
N SER A 540 21.57 13.53 2.93
CA SER A 540 21.63 14.38 1.73
C SER A 540 22.18 13.67 0.49
N HIS A 541 22.87 12.54 0.65
CA HIS A 541 23.50 11.80 -0.44
C HIS A 541 23.09 10.33 -0.42
N LEU A 542 22.67 9.81 -1.58
CA LEU A 542 22.33 8.41 -1.74
C LEU A 542 23.51 7.50 -1.45
N GLY A 543 23.32 6.53 -0.53
CA GLY A 543 24.35 5.56 -0.19
C GLY A 543 25.64 6.21 0.30
N GLY A 544 25.53 7.29 1.07
CA GLY A 544 26.66 8.00 1.63
C GLY A 544 26.85 7.72 3.14
N ILE A 545 28.07 7.53 3.57
CA ILE A 545 28.48 7.52 4.97
C ILE A 545 29.33 8.75 5.27
N THR A 546 29.11 9.37 6.41
CA THR A 546 29.84 10.55 6.85
C THR A 546 30.22 10.43 8.31
N PHE A 547 31.10 11.29 8.75
CA PHE A 547 31.43 11.44 10.16
C PHE A 547 31.55 12.90 10.54
N THR A 548 31.26 13.17 11.80
CA THR A 548 31.42 14.48 12.42
C THR A 548 32.28 14.29 13.69
N TRP A 549 33.23 15.19 13.91
CA TRP A 549 33.99 15.20 15.15
C TRP A 549 33.79 16.53 15.89
N VAL A 550 34.00 16.47 17.20
CA VAL A 550 33.91 17.64 18.08
C VAL A 550 35.30 18.19 18.35
N ASP A 551 35.41 19.51 18.36
CA ASP A 551 36.57 20.25 18.79
C ASP A 551 36.20 21.34 19.79
N HIS A 552 37.14 21.74 20.66
CA HIS A 552 36.92 22.80 21.63
C HIS A 552 37.89 23.95 21.32
N SER A 553 37.34 25.13 21.11
CA SER A 553 38.13 26.34 20.96
C SER A 553 38.80 26.73 22.27
N GLU A 554 39.88 27.51 22.22
CA GLU A 554 40.56 28.06 23.40
C GLU A 554 39.61 28.83 24.34
N ASN A 555 38.51 29.34 23.82
CA ASN A 555 37.49 30.05 24.61
C ASN A 555 36.42 29.07 25.20
N GLY A 556 36.59 27.75 25.11
CA GLY A 556 35.66 26.75 25.62
C GLY A 556 34.43 26.56 24.75
N GLU A 557 34.35 27.15 23.53
CA GLU A 557 33.26 26.98 22.59
C GLU A 557 33.37 25.64 21.87
N VAL A 558 32.26 24.86 21.83
CA VAL A 558 32.19 23.55 21.19
C VAL A 558 31.95 23.73 19.71
N ARG A 559 32.83 23.19 18.87
CA ARG A 559 32.72 23.22 17.40
C ARG A 559 32.55 21.83 16.82
N PHE A 560 31.68 21.70 15.82
CA PHE A 560 31.43 20.45 15.12
C PHE A 560 31.91 20.55 13.69
N HIS A 561 32.71 19.58 13.27
CA HIS A 561 33.28 19.52 11.93
C HIS A 561 32.73 18.28 11.21
N SER A 562 31.94 18.48 10.14
CA SER A 562 31.37 17.42 9.36
C SER A 562 32.10 17.26 8.02
N VAL A 563 32.19 16.03 7.54
CA VAL A 563 32.89 15.69 6.28
C VAL A 563 31.85 15.46 5.17
N GLU A 564 32.25 15.77 3.95
CA GLU A 564 31.45 15.39 2.77
C GLU A 564 31.25 13.88 2.73
N PRO A 565 30.01 13.38 2.49
CA PRO A 565 29.73 11.96 2.53
C PRO A 565 30.53 11.14 1.52
N TYR A 566 31.04 10.01 1.96
CA TYR A 566 31.70 9.01 1.12
C TYR A 566 30.67 8.06 0.54
N ASN A 567 30.57 8.03 -0.78
CA ASN A 567 29.71 7.11 -1.51
C ASN A 567 30.48 5.89 -2.00
N LYS A 568 29.76 4.93 -2.61
CA LYS A 568 30.36 3.69 -3.13
C LYS A 568 31.51 3.93 -4.12
N GLY A 569 31.48 4.99 -4.91
CA GLY A 569 32.54 5.29 -5.87
C GLY A 569 33.85 5.62 -5.16
N ARG A 570 33.82 6.43 -4.12
CA ARG A 570 35.00 6.76 -3.29
C ARG A 570 35.46 5.56 -2.48
N LEU A 571 34.54 4.76 -1.91
CA LEU A 571 34.87 3.58 -1.09
C LEU A 571 35.34 2.36 -1.90
N SER A 572 35.07 2.33 -3.19
CA SER A 572 35.65 1.31 -4.10
C SER A 572 37.13 1.56 -4.36
N ALA A 573 37.58 2.81 -4.28
CA ALA A 573 39.00 3.18 -4.46
C ALA A 573 39.83 2.99 -3.19
N LEU A 574 39.25 3.25 -2.00
CA LEU A 574 39.95 3.19 -0.73
C LEU A 574 39.02 2.67 0.38
N PRO A 575 39.42 1.65 1.16
CA PRO A 575 38.64 1.14 2.29
C PRO A 575 38.33 2.24 3.32
N PHE A 576 37.13 2.22 3.90
CA PHE A 576 36.69 3.28 4.81
C PHE A 576 37.54 3.36 6.09
N ALA A 577 38.01 2.23 6.58
CA ALA A 577 38.92 2.19 7.73
C ALA A 577 40.26 2.93 7.46
N ASP A 578 40.82 2.75 6.26
CA ASP A 578 42.04 3.44 5.84
C ASP A 578 41.83 4.95 5.68
N ILE A 579 40.64 5.36 5.20
CA ILE A 579 40.25 6.77 5.16
C ILE A 579 40.24 7.39 6.54
N LEU A 580 39.69 6.70 7.55
CA LEU A 580 39.69 7.17 8.94
C LEU A 580 41.10 7.22 9.53
N ARG A 581 41.99 6.26 9.18
CA ARG A 581 43.40 6.26 9.60
C ARG A 581 44.17 7.45 9.06
N ASP A 582 44.02 7.70 7.76
CA ASP A 582 44.84 8.65 7.01
C ASP A 582 44.18 10.03 6.84
N TYR A 583 43.01 10.25 7.45
CA TYR A 583 42.31 11.52 7.42
C TYR A 583 43.14 12.62 8.11
N LYS A 584 43.37 13.71 7.38
CA LYS A 584 44.15 14.85 7.89
C LYS A 584 43.46 16.17 7.58
N VAL A 585 43.57 17.10 8.50
CA VAL A 585 43.05 18.47 8.37
C VAL A 585 44.20 19.44 8.64
N ILE A 586 44.27 20.52 7.89
CA ILE A 586 45.23 21.60 8.13
C ILE A 586 44.63 22.51 9.20
N MET A 587 45.27 22.49 10.40
CA MET A 587 44.95 23.39 11.50
C MET A 587 45.80 24.66 11.46
N ALA A 588 45.66 25.56 12.45
CA ALA A 588 46.24 26.91 12.48
C ALA A 588 47.76 27.02 12.24
N GLU A 589 48.52 25.93 12.44
CA GLU A 589 49.98 25.91 12.24
C GLU A 589 50.43 25.34 10.87
N ASN A 590 49.53 25.18 9.92
CA ASN A 590 49.81 24.57 8.62
C ASN A 590 50.37 23.11 8.64
N ILE A 591 50.27 22.43 9.79
CA ILE A 591 50.67 21.03 9.91
C ILE A 591 49.43 20.15 9.77
N PRO A 592 49.40 19.21 8.81
CA PRO A 592 48.26 18.32 8.66
C PRO A 592 48.20 17.29 9.79
N GLU A 593 47.22 17.42 10.69
CA GLU A 593 46.97 16.48 11.78
C GLU A 593 45.70 15.68 11.59
N ASN A 594 45.65 14.46 12.16
CA ASN A 594 44.41 13.68 12.22
C ASN A 594 43.60 14.07 13.45
N PRO A 595 42.44 14.74 13.27
CA PRO A 595 41.63 15.16 14.41
C PRO A 595 40.86 14.04 15.08
N LEU A 596 40.72 12.85 14.41
CA LEU A 596 39.94 11.74 14.90
C LEU A 596 40.72 10.93 15.96
N LYS A 597 40.35 11.09 17.23
CA LYS A 597 40.98 10.42 18.35
C LYS A 597 40.15 9.30 18.97
N TYR A 598 38.86 9.52 19.16
CA TYR A 598 37.96 8.61 19.83
C TYR A 598 36.69 8.38 19.01
N LEU A 599 36.35 7.11 18.79
CA LEU A 599 35.03 6.76 18.30
C LEU A 599 34.00 6.89 19.44
N TYR A 600 32.88 7.51 19.20
CA TYR A 600 31.81 7.64 20.19
C TYR A 600 31.42 6.26 20.78
N PRO A 601 31.22 6.13 22.12
CA PRO A 601 31.21 7.23 23.10
C PRO A 601 32.63 7.68 23.55
N ASP A 602 33.67 6.80 23.55
CA ASP A 602 34.98 7.05 24.08
C ASP A 602 36.05 5.99 23.69
N ILE A 603 35.78 5.24 22.60
CA ILE A 603 36.68 4.15 22.18
C ILE A 603 37.86 4.73 21.37
N PRO A 604 39.11 4.49 21.76
CA PRO A 604 40.26 4.92 20.96
C PRO A 604 40.15 4.44 19.50
N LYS A 605 40.37 5.32 18.53
CA LYS A 605 40.20 5.06 17.11
C LYS A 605 40.92 3.79 16.65
N ASP A 606 42.21 3.65 17.02
CA ASP A 606 43.02 2.51 16.57
C ASP A 606 42.64 1.19 17.25
N LYS A 607 42.01 1.24 18.42
CA LYS A 607 41.41 0.06 19.07
C LYS A 607 40.15 -0.39 18.32
N ALA A 608 39.34 0.55 17.81
CA ALA A 608 38.14 0.23 17.03
C ALA A 608 38.52 -0.27 15.64
N PHE A 609 39.32 0.46 14.90
CA PHE A 609 39.54 0.25 13.47
C PHE A 609 40.86 -0.47 13.12
N GLY A 610 41.81 -0.63 14.05
CA GLY A 610 43.12 -1.17 13.77
C GLY A 610 43.15 -2.53 13.05
N LYS A 611 42.23 -3.42 13.42
CA LYS A 611 42.07 -4.73 12.78
C LYS A 611 41.51 -4.67 11.34
N HIS A 612 40.97 -3.54 10.94
CA HIS A 612 40.36 -3.31 9.62
C HIS A 612 41.27 -2.50 8.70
N TYR A 613 42.42 -2.03 9.18
CA TYR A 613 43.38 -1.33 8.33
C TYR A 613 44.02 -2.29 7.33
N SER A 614 44.20 -1.84 6.08
CA SER A 614 44.94 -2.61 5.10
C SER A 614 46.40 -2.77 5.49
N SER A 615 46.92 -4.00 5.46
CA SER A 615 48.31 -4.32 5.79
C SER A 615 49.23 -3.84 4.68
N GLN A 616 49.54 -2.55 4.60
CA GLN A 616 50.71 -2.03 3.92
C GLN A 616 51.39 -1.01 4.84
N PRO A 617 52.52 -1.36 5.46
CA PRO A 617 53.44 -0.36 5.91
C PRO A 617 54.04 0.30 4.69
N CYS A 618 53.77 1.57 4.44
CA CYS A 618 54.70 2.36 3.63
C CYS A 618 55.95 2.55 4.49
N GLU A 619 56.88 1.60 4.45
CA GLU A 619 58.26 1.82 4.78
C GLU A 619 58.83 2.84 3.80
N VAL A 620 59.05 4.05 4.27
CA VAL A 620 59.89 5.04 3.59
C VAL A 620 61.33 4.48 3.57
N SER A 621 61.65 3.71 2.55
CA SER A 621 62.98 3.35 2.25
C SER A 621 63.74 4.62 1.83
N ARG A 622 64.78 4.98 2.58
CA ARG A 622 65.75 6.04 2.25
C ARG A 622 66.26 5.81 0.79
N PRO A 623 66.49 6.86 0.02
CA PRO A 623 66.96 6.76 -1.33
C PRO A 623 68.41 6.26 -1.38
N THR A 624 68.63 5.05 -1.88
CA THR A 624 69.88 4.67 -2.48
C THR A 624 69.83 5.01 -3.95
N GLU A 625 70.80 5.81 -4.38
CA GLU A 625 71.01 6.20 -5.78
C GLU A 625 71.15 4.98 -6.71
N ARG A 626 70.33 4.89 -7.74
CA ARG A 626 70.64 4.65 -9.16
C ARG A 626 69.41 4.30 -9.98
N GLY A 627 69.17 5.17 -10.88
CA GLY A 627 68.44 5.11 -12.16
C GLY A 627 67.56 3.92 -12.48
N ASP A 628 66.29 4.13 -12.47
CA ASP A 628 65.45 3.82 -13.63
C ASP A 628 64.10 4.50 -13.50
N LYS A 629 63.45 4.84 -14.63
CA LYS A 629 62.20 5.60 -14.71
C LYS A 629 61.04 4.79 -14.17
N GLY A 630 60.76 4.90 -12.87
CA GLY A 630 59.61 4.29 -12.22
C GLY A 630 58.60 5.37 -11.78
N TYR A 631 57.38 5.20 -12.18
CA TYR A 631 56.23 6.00 -11.67
C TYR A 631 56.20 5.97 -10.18
N VAL A 632 56.24 7.15 -9.56
CA VAL A 632 55.99 7.32 -8.12
C VAL A 632 54.51 7.17 -7.90
N PRO A 633 54.00 6.20 -7.10
CA PRO A 633 52.59 6.11 -6.80
C PRO A 633 52.18 7.37 -6.01
N SER A 634 51.29 8.18 -6.58
CA SER A 634 50.72 9.33 -5.91
C SER A 634 49.81 8.83 -4.81
N VAL A 635 50.23 9.07 -3.55
CA VAL A 635 49.41 8.86 -2.35
C VAL A 635 48.35 9.95 -2.32
N PHE A 636 47.08 9.56 -2.53
CA PHE A 636 45.93 10.46 -2.43
C PHE A 636 45.71 10.75 -0.92
N ILE A 637 46.07 11.94 -0.47
CA ILE A 637 45.71 12.42 0.87
C ILE A 637 44.41 13.22 0.71
N PRO A 638 43.26 12.78 1.25
CA PRO A 638 42.06 13.56 1.22
C PRO A 638 42.19 14.77 2.15
N ILE A 639 42.39 15.94 1.61
CA ILE A 639 42.37 17.22 2.35
C ILE A 639 40.95 17.77 2.25
N SER A 640 40.26 17.84 3.40
CA SER A 640 38.96 18.52 3.50
C SER A 640 39.13 19.94 3.98
N THR A 641 38.57 20.90 3.25
CA THR A 641 38.45 22.28 3.73
C THR A 641 37.35 22.36 4.77
N ILE A 642 37.69 22.94 5.95
CA ILE A 642 36.76 23.13 7.06
C ILE A 642 35.79 24.25 6.67
N ARG A 643 34.48 23.90 6.54
CA ARG A 643 33.42 24.90 6.55
C ARG A 643 32.97 25.12 8.00
N SER A 644 33.28 26.30 8.57
CA SER A 644 32.67 26.76 9.81
C SER A 644 31.21 27.12 9.53
N ASP A 645 30.28 26.37 10.09
CA ASP A 645 28.84 26.68 10.05
C ASP A 645 28.57 27.92 10.94
N SER A 646 28.60 29.09 10.35
CA SER A 646 27.93 30.27 10.91
C SER A 646 26.44 30.14 10.67
N THR A 647 25.65 30.32 11.70
CA THR A 647 24.21 30.33 11.72
C THR A 647 23.62 31.47 10.90
N GLU A 648 23.38 31.26 9.59
CA GLU A 648 22.39 32.03 8.82
C GLU A 648 21.77 31.13 7.73
N PRO A 649 20.46 31.24 7.45
CA PRO A 649 19.80 30.45 6.42
C PRO A 649 20.20 30.95 5.05
N HIS A 650 21.15 30.26 4.42
CA HIS A 650 21.50 30.57 3.05
C HIS A 650 20.46 30.05 2.06
N SER A 651 20.03 30.96 1.23
CA SER A 651 19.29 30.83 -0.03
C SER A 651 19.81 29.65 -0.90
N PRO A 652 18.94 28.92 -1.61
CA PRO A 652 19.32 27.78 -2.43
C PRO A 652 19.95 28.22 -3.76
N SER A 653 21.23 28.55 -3.73
CA SER A 653 22.01 28.86 -4.94
C SER A 653 23.41 28.23 -4.91
N ASP A 654 23.54 27.02 -4.38
CA ASP A 654 24.77 26.26 -4.57
C ASP A 654 24.63 25.37 -5.82
N LEU A 655 25.03 25.94 -6.95
CA LEU A 655 25.30 25.27 -8.21
C LEU A 655 26.25 24.08 -7.97
N LEU A 656 25.88 22.92 -8.46
CA LEU A 656 26.75 21.75 -8.54
C LEU A 656 27.99 22.16 -9.35
N PRO A 657 29.23 21.97 -8.84
CA PRO A 657 30.43 22.29 -9.61
C PRO A 657 30.50 21.35 -10.81
N MET A 658 30.24 21.87 -11.99
CA MET A 658 30.52 21.15 -13.23
C MET A 658 32.04 20.93 -13.36
N SER A 659 32.43 19.75 -13.88
CA SER A 659 33.86 19.53 -14.16
C SER A 659 34.35 20.55 -15.20
N PRO A 660 35.57 21.02 -15.10
CA PRO A 660 36.14 21.99 -16.02
C PRO A 660 36.02 21.60 -17.51
N SER A 661 36.07 20.31 -17.81
CA SER A 661 35.87 19.79 -19.16
C SER A 661 34.44 19.92 -19.70
N VAL A 662 33.43 19.73 -18.87
CA VAL A 662 32.00 19.93 -19.24
C VAL A 662 31.70 21.41 -19.45
N TYR A 663 32.27 22.29 -18.60
CA TYR A 663 32.13 23.74 -18.77
C TYR A 663 32.78 24.25 -20.04
N ALA A 664 33.93 23.72 -20.42
CA ALA A 664 34.61 24.09 -21.69
C ALA A 664 33.77 23.71 -22.91
N VAL A 665 33.21 22.48 -22.94
CA VAL A 665 32.35 21.99 -24.04
C VAL A 665 31.04 22.82 -24.15
N LEU A 666 30.45 23.19 -23.03
CA LEU A 666 29.24 24.03 -23.03
C LEU A 666 29.53 25.46 -23.49
N ARG A 667 30.68 26.01 -23.14
CA ARG A 667 31.09 27.35 -23.54
C ARG A 667 31.39 27.47 -25.05
N GLU A 668 31.87 26.39 -25.67
CA GLU A 668 32.12 26.35 -27.11
C GLU A 668 30.87 26.18 -27.97
N ASN A 669 29.80 25.55 -27.41
CA ASN A 669 28.62 25.14 -28.17
C ASN A 669 27.34 25.92 -27.85
N LEU A 670 27.33 26.78 -26.81
CA LEU A 670 26.16 27.56 -26.40
C LEU A 670 26.49 29.04 -26.19
N SER A 671 25.53 29.92 -26.52
CA SER A 671 25.69 31.36 -26.28
C SER A 671 25.69 31.65 -24.77
N PRO A 672 26.32 32.74 -24.29
CA PRO A 672 26.38 33.12 -22.88
C PRO A 672 24.99 33.20 -22.21
N THR A 673 23.98 33.66 -22.93
CA THR A 673 22.58 33.73 -22.47
C THR A 673 21.94 32.38 -22.31
N THR A 674 22.27 31.39 -23.14
CA THR A 674 21.75 30.04 -23.06
C THR A 674 22.35 29.28 -21.88
N ILE A 675 23.63 29.53 -21.55
CA ILE A 675 24.30 28.93 -20.38
C ILE A 675 23.69 29.49 -19.07
N GLU A 676 23.42 30.79 -19.02
CA GLU A 676 22.79 31.44 -17.87
C GLU A 676 21.35 30.98 -17.64
N THR A 677 20.59 30.70 -18.72
CA THR A 677 19.24 30.18 -18.65
C THR A 677 19.20 28.72 -18.26
N ALA A 678 20.17 27.90 -18.70
CA ALA A 678 20.31 26.49 -18.31
C ALA A 678 20.78 26.33 -16.84
N MET A 679 21.46 27.34 -16.30
CA MET A 679 21.89 27.36 -14.89
C MET A 679 20.83 27.89 -13.92
N LYS A 680 19.77 28.54 -14.40
CA LYS A 680 18.63 28.96 -13.56
C LYS A 680 17.66 27.78 -13.43
N SER A 681 17.51 27.28 -12.18
CA SER A 681 16.54 26.24 -11.82
C SER A 681 15.13 26.59 -12.33
N PRO A 682 14.33 25.63 -12.82
CA PRO A 682 12.95 25.87 -13.30
C PRO A 682 11.92 26.19 -12.22
N TYR A 683 12.34 26.52 -10.99
CA TYR A 683 11.46 26.86 -9.87
C TYR A 683 11.63 28.33 -9.43
N SER A 684 11.43 29.27 -10.35
CA SER A 684 11.12 30.65 -9.98
C SER A 684 10.36 31.33 -11.10
N ALA A 685 9.08 31.02 -11.21
CA ALA A 685 8.06 31.91 -11.82
C ALA A 685 6.68 31.41 -11.33
N GLU A 686 6.04 32.27 -10.46
CA GLU A 686 4.63 32.38 -10.07
C GLU A 686 3.99 31.21 -9.36
#